data_754cdaea0bb951c0e429d64268669785
#
_entry.id   754cdaea0bb951c0e429d64268669785
#
_cell.length_a   1.000
_cell.length_b   1.000
_cell.length_c   1.000
_cell.angle_alpha   90.00
_cell.angle_beta   90.00
_cell.angle_gamma   90.00
#
_symmetry.space_group_name_H-M   'P 1'
#
loop_
_entity.id
_entity.type
_entity.pdbx_description
1 polymer ?
#
loop_
_entity_poly.entity_id
_entity_poly.type
_entity_poly.pdbx_seq_one_letter_code
_entity_poly.pdbx_strand_id
1 'polypeptide(L)'
;MRRVLSLLLLVLPLVAGPKTWTPEKWFPKPLSPRLANYTITASLDWERKTLDGTEVITWRNAGTAPTKEFPLHLYLNAFKGPQSRFVKESGGKLRGDAMGNAAQADSWGYCRLLGTKVDGKVVGGYTGEDETVYWVNLPRAVAPGESIQVEVSWQARFPRVFARSGWEGNFLMAAQWFPKVGVYQGSTWNCHAYHAFTEFFSDFGTYDVTLSIPNTLLVATTGTPIESRGPDGRMYEAVEDPNRPKAHLWTIHAEDVHDFAFACRPKLDWDCQVFEYRGVEVKYYTQSKTSSNLPRQRRAVEAALRLSQEWYFKYPYPTLTVIDTPEGAGGADGMEYPTLITASSVAFDPFELRFEPEVVSVHEFGHQYFYGMLASNEFEEAWLDEGLNSWFTHKVMHTTYHGLLPSRRLHLPTDLGEWAGYWLEPSSDSMTTVSFRNKDFTSYGRMAYAKPTMVLNQLEALLGRPVMEQVMRAYAEEMRFKHPTRQDFRRIAERVSGRDLSTFWQDFVEGTDILDYAIQKVEVREVQQGGWMDGKEGPVFAAPQQVSPGRTGRVILVRKGGIQAPITLWVRLENREEKRVLWDGKDRWAAFEFDSPVVAAVLDPDGNHPLLKDRLHASWLPKPPSRGIHYWAQMAWGAFIGLLQSAGVA
;
A
#
# COMPACT_ATOMS: atom_id res chain seq x y z
N MET A 1 -65.78 5.53 14.92
CA MET A 1 -64.72 5.51 15.93
C MET A 1 -63.37 5.75 15.24
N ARG A 2 -62.90 7.00 15.25
CA ARG A 2 -61.60 7.41 14.65
C ARG A 2 -60.51 7.21 15.71
N ARG A 3 -59.52 6.37 15.45
CA ARG A 3 -58.32 6.28 16.27
C ARG A 3 -57.31 7.32 15.77
N VAL A 4 -57.04 8.31 16.60
CA VAL A 4 -55.95 9.29 16.41
C VAL A 4 -54.66 8.63 16.87
N LEU A 5 -53.72 8.46 15.95
CA LEU A 5 -52.36 8.01 16.26
C LEU A 5 -51.56 9.25 16.65
N SER A 6 -51.27 9.39 17.96
CA SER A 6 -50.36 10.45 18.42
C SER A 6 -48.92 10.04 18.15
N LEU A 7 -48.28 10.75 17.24
CA LEU A 7 -46.83 10.70 17.03
C LEU A 7 -46.16 11.43 18.21
N LEU A 8 -45.56 10.69 19.12
CA LEU A 8 -44.63 11.27 20.11
C LEU A 8 -43.33 11.62 19.39
N LEU A 9 -43.13 12.89 19.08
CA LEU A 9 -41.82 13.46 18.79
C LEU A 9 -40.99 13.41 20.08
N LEU A 10 -40.07 12.49 20.21
CA LEU A 10 -39.01 12.56 21.21
C LEU A 10 -38.09 13.72 20.84
N VAL A 11 -38.33 14.87 21.44
CA VAL A 11 -37.34 15.96 21.47
C VAL A 11 -36.29 15.53 22.47
N LEU A 12 -35.14 15.06 21.97
CA LEU A 12 -33.96 14.87 22.79
C LEU A 12 -33.53 16.25 23.32
N PRO A 13 -33.32 16.41 24.64
CA PRO A 13 -32.82 17.67 25.16
C PRO A 13 -31.47 17.99 24.56
N LEU A 14 -31.30 19.24 24.08
CA LEU A 14 -29.99 19.79 23.76
C LEU A 14 -29.16 19.71 25.05
N VAL A 15 -28.25 18.75 25.10
CA VAL A 15 -27.26 18.68 26.15
C VAL A 15 -26.34 19.87 25.94
N ALA A 16 -26.30 20.75 26.93
CA ALA A 16 -25.29 21.80 26.97
C ALA A 16 -23.92 21.16 26.77
N GLY A 17 -23.21 21.58 25.72
CA GLY A 17 -21.92 21.00 25.39
C GLY A 17 -20.98 21.06 26.59
N PRO A 18 -20.11 20.06 26.76
CA PRO A 18 -19.12 20.08 27.81
C PRO A 18 -18.30 21.38 27.71
N LYS A 19 -17.87 21.91 28.85
CA LYS A 19 -16.99 23.07 28.93
C LYS A 19 -15.89 22.91 27.90
N THR A 20 -15.72 23.91 27.05
CA THR A 20 -14.71 23.98 25.99
C THR A 20 -13.33 23.67 26.55
N TRP A 21 -12.97 22.39 26.49
CA TRP A 21 -11.62 21.95 26.71
C TRP A 21 -10.88 22.14 25.38
N THR A 22 -9.76 22.85 25.40
CA THR A 22 -8.90 23.01 24.22
C THR A 22 -7.86 21.88 24.25
N PRO A 23 -7.88 20.97 23.26
CA PRO A 23 -6.86 19.94 23.14
C PRO A 23 -5.46 20.56 23.14
N GLU A 24 -4.51 19.89 23.78
CA GLU A 24 -3.12 20.25 23.61
C GLU A 24 -2.76 20.04 22.13
N LYS A 25 -2.32 21.08 21.47
CA LYS A 25 -1.99 21.03 20.05
C LYS A 25 -0.75 20.18 19.85
N TRP A 26 -0.80 19.25 18.91
CA TRP A 26 0.37 18.48 18.51
C TRP A 26 1.42 19.38 17.83
N PHE A 27 0.93 20.38 17.08
CA PHE A 27 1.80 21.25 16.30
C PHE A 27 1.54 22.72 16.59
N PRO A 28 2.62 23.53 16.77
CA PRO A 28 2.48 24.97 16.94
C PRO A 28 1.88 25.66 15.70
N LYS A 29 2.03 25.04 14.52
CA LYS A 29 1.43 25.47 13.25
C LYS A 29 0.92 24.24 12.50
N PRO A 30 -0.23 24.34 11.78
CA PRO A 30 -0.70 23.27 10.93
C PRO A 30 0.36 22.80 9.94
N LEU A 31 0.46 21.48 9.73
CA LEU A 31 1.36 20.87 8.74
C LEU A 31 0.68 20.75 7.37
N SER A 32 -0.65 20.70 7.36
CA SER A 32 -1.50 20.60 6.18
C SER A 32 -2.41 21.83 6.05
N PRO A 33 -3.11 22.00 4.91
CA PRO A 33 -4.14 23.01 4.75
C PRO A 33 -5.36 22.85 5.67
N ARG A 34 -5.57 21.66 6.28
CA ARG A 34 -6.71 21.28 7.13
C ARG A 34 -8.05 21.68 6.48
N LEU A 35 -8.31 21.11 5.32
CA LEU A 35 -9.48 21.48 4.51
C LEU A 35 -10.78 20.89 5.05
N ALA A 36 -10.74 19.73 5.70
CA ALA A 36 -11.89 19.03 6.25
C ALA A 36 -11.65 18.69 7.73
N ASN A 37 -12.26 19.46 8.63
CA ASN A 37 -12.10 19.28 10.07
C ASN A 37 -13.39 18.70 10.66
N TYR A 38 -13.25 17.73 11.56
CA TYR A 38 -14.35 16.97 12.09
C TYR A 38 -14.46 17.11 13.61
N THR A 39 -15.67 17.36 14.09
CA THR A 39 -16.03 17.19 15.50
C THR A 39 -17.11 16.11 15.56
N ILE A 40 -16.79 14.94 16.08
CA ILE A 40 -17.64 13.75 16.05
C ILE A 40 -18.01 13.35 17.48
N THR A 41 -19.28 13.06 17.70
CA THR A 41 -19.75 12.42 18.93
C THR A 41 -20.53 11.17 18.57
N ALA A 42 -20.13 10.00 19.11
CA ALA A 42 -20.77 8.74 18.80
C ALA A 42 -20.90 7.82 20.03
N SER A 43 -21.90 6.96 20.02
CA SER A 43 -22.20 6.00 21.07
C SER A 43 -22.30 4.59 20.52
N LEU A 44 -21.47 3.67 21.03
CA LEU A 44 -21.42 2.27 20.60
C LEU A 44 -22.42 1.40 21.35
N ASP A 45 -23.36 0.80 20.64
CA ASP A 45 -24.10 -0.37 21.13
C ASP A 45 -23.30 -1.63 20.78
N TRP A 46 -22.63 -2.18 21.79
CA TRP A 46 -21.78 -3.35 21.62
C TRP A 46 -22.52 -4.60 21.18
N GLU A 47 -23.73 -4.81 21.68
CA GLU A 47 -24.51 -6.02 21.35
C GLU A 47 -25.04 -5.98 19.92
N ARG A 48 -25.48 -4.80 19.47
CA ARG A 48 -26.02 -4.61 18.13
C ARG A 48 -24.95 -4.32 17.08
N LYS A 49 -23.71 -4.04 17.51
CA LYS A 49 -22.62 -3.59 16.65
C LYS A 49 -23.00 -2.33 15.86
N THR A 50 -23.67 -1.38 16.54
CA THR A 50 -24.08 -0.11 15.92
C THR A 50 -23.47 1.07 16.63
N LEU A 51 -23.22 2.13 15.86
CA LEU A 51 -22.89 3.48 16.34
C LEU A 51 -24.01 4.43 15.95
N ASP A 52 -24.52 5.17 16.93
CA ASP A 52 -25.34 6.34 16.70
C ASP A 52 -24.46 7.58 16.89
N GLY A 53 -24.41 8.45 15.89
CA GLY A 53 -23.48 9.57 15.88
C GLY A 53 -24.03 10.86 15.31
N THR A 54 -23.36 11.93 15.70
CA THR A 54 -23.47 13.26 15.12
C THR A 54 -22.09 13.81 14.84
N GLU A 55 -21.98 14.56 13.76
CA GLU A 55 -20.72 15.22 13.45
C GLU A 55 -20.96 16.63 12.89
N VAL A 56 -19.97 17.47 13.08
CA VAL A 56 -19.84 18.78 12.42
C VAL A 56 -18.59 18.75 11.57
N ILE A 57 -18.76 18.89 10.27
CA ILE A 57 -17.67 18.98 9.30
C ILE A 57 -17.49 20.45 8.97
N THR A 58 -16.33 21.03 9.31
CA THR A 58 -15.94 22.36 8.85
C THR A 58 -15.07 22.18 7.61
N TRP A 59 -15.64 22.50 6.44
CA TRP A 59 -14.95 22.32 5.17
C TRP A 59 -14.65 23.67 4.51
N ARG A 60 -13.46 23.78 3.90
CA ARG A 60 -13.02 24.94 3.14
C ARG A 60 -12.82 24.59 1.68
N ASN A 61 -13.45 25.33 0.77
CA ASN A 61 -13.23 25.19 -0.66
C ASN A 61 -11.81 25.67 -1.04
N ALA A 62 -10.90 24.74 -1.30
CA ALA A 62 -9.55 25.02 -1.80
C ALA A 62 -9.44 24.93 -3.33
N GLY A 63 -10.53 24.63 -4.02
CA GLY A 63 -10.58 24.54 -5.48
C GLY A 63 -10.55 25.91 -6.17
N THR A 64 -10.71 25.88 -7.50
CA THR A 64 -10.65 27.08 -8.36
C THR A 64 -12.04 27.58 -8.78
N ALA A 65 -13.11 26.82 -8.48
CA ALA A 65 -14.48 27.15 -8.83
C ALA A 65 -15.43 27.03 -7.61
N PRO A 66 -16.58 27.73 -7.61
CA PRO A 66 -17.60 27.53 -6.60
C PRO A 66 -18.32 26.19 -6.80
N THR A 67 -18.78 25.57 -5.70
CA THR A 67 -19.60 24.36 -5.70
C THR A 67 -20.95 24.57 -5.04
N LYS A 68 -21.99 23.87 -5.50
CA LYS A 68 -23.33 23.80 -4.89
C LYS A 68 -23.66 22.41 -4.35
N GLU A 69 -22.71 21.50 -4.39
CA GLU A 69 -22.83 20.13 -3.95
C GLU A 69 -21.73 19.80 -2.96
N PHE A 70 -22.02 18.86 -2.06
CA PHE A 70 -21.10 18.41 -1.04
C PHE A 70 -21.26 16.90 -0.86
N PRO A 71 -20.37 16.08 -1.44
CA PRO A 71 -20.48 14.64 -1.37
C PRO A 71 -19.94 14.08 -0.07
N LEU A 72 -20.65 13.11 0.47
CA LEU A 72 -20.27 12.32 1.63
C LEU A 72 -20.09 10.85 1.24
N HIS A 73 -18.93 10.29 1.52
CA HIS A 73 -18.74 8.85 1.50
C HIS A 73 -19.46 8.18 2.67
N LEU A 74 -20.21 7.13 2.38
CA LEU A 74 -20.90 6.26 3.32
C LEU A 74 -20.36 4.83 3.12
N TYR A 75 -19.08 4.62 3.36
CA TYR A 75 -18.33 3.42 2.97
C TYR A 75 -18.96 2.11 3.46
N LEU A 76 -19.55 2.08 4.67
CA LEU A 76 -20.18 0.87 5.20
C LEU A 76 -21.39 0.38 4.37
N ASN A 77 -21.95 1.21 3.48
CA ASN A 77 -22.99 0.79 2.56
C ASN A 77 -22.47 -0.19 1.48
N ALA A 78 -21.15 -0.28 1.29
CA ALA A 78 -20.54 -1.33 0.47
C ALA A 78 -20.88 -2.75 0.99
N PHE A 79 -21.12 -2.87 2.29
CA PHE A 79 -21.45 -4.12 2.99
C PHE A 79 -22.94 -4.25 3.32
N LYS A 80 -23.82 -3.52 2.65
CA LYS A 80 -25.26 -3.51 2.94
C LYS A 80 -25.97 -4.80 2.54
N GLY A 81 -25.41 -5.55 1.62
CA GLY A 81 -25.96 -6.80 1.15
C GLY A 81 -25.27 -7.34 -0.11
N PRO A 82 -25.65 -8.55 -0.57
CA PRO A 82 -24.99 -9.22 -1.70
C PRO A 82 -25.18 -8.48 -3.03
N GLN A 83 -26.08 -7.49 -3.09
CA GLN A 83 -26.34 -6.70 -4.29
C GLN A 83 -25.52 -5.41 -4.36
N SER A 84 -24.76 -5.07 -3.32
CA SER A 84 -23.86 -3.91 -3.37
C SER A 84 -22.82 -4.08 -4.48
N ARG A 85 -22.32 -2.96 -4.99
CA ARG A 85 -21.27 -2.95 -6.02
C ARG A 85 -20.03 -3.68 -5.54
N PHE A 86 -19.53 -3.33 -4.38
CA PHE A 86 -18.35 -3.92 -3.76
C PHE A 86 -18.43 -5.46 -3.70
N VAL A 87 -19.55 -5.99 -3.22
CA VAL A 87 -19.74 -7.45 -3.10
C VAL A 87 -19.82 -8.14 -4.46
N LYS A 88 -20.44 -7.51 -5.45
CA LYS A 88 -20.48 -8.03 -6.82
C LYS A 88 -19.10 -8.05 -7.47
N GLU A 89 -18.33 -6.99 -7.33
CA GLU A 89 -16.98 -6.86 -7.89
C GLU A 89 -16.01 -7.86 -7.24
N SER A 90 -16.06 -8.03 -5.91
CA SER A 90 -15.22 -8.98 -5.19
C SER A 90 -15.63 -10.44 -5.38
N GLY A 91 -16.82 -10.69 -5.94
CA GLY A 91 -17.39 -12.03 -6.00
C GLY A 91 -17.66 -12.65 -4.62
N GLY A 92 -17.80 -11.82 -3.58
CA GLY A 92 -17.98 -12.25 -2.19
C GLY A 92 -16.71 -12.78 -1.52
N LYS A 93 -15.55 -12.50 -2.08
CA LYS A 93 -14.23 -12.86 -1.53
C LYS A 93 -13.25 -11.71 -1.70
N LEU A 94 -12.45 -11.42 -0.68
CA LEU A 94 -11.38 -10.44 -0.76
C LEU A 94 -10.22 -10.87 0.14
N ARG A 95 -8.97 -10.76 -0.35
CA ARG A 95 -7.74 -11.11 0.41
C ARG A 95 -7.78 -12.51 1.07
N GLY A 96 -8.44 -13.48 0.44
CA GLY A 96 -8.59 -14.83 0.98
C GLY A 96 -9.81 -15.04 1.89
N ASP A 97 -10.41 -13.98 2.41
CA ASP A 97 -11.59 -14.05 3.25
C ASP A 97 -12.88 -14.12 2.42
N ALA A 98 -13.76 -15.03 2.81
CA ALA A 98 -15.09 -15.12 2.24
C ALA A 98 -16.08 -14.31 3.09
N MET A 99 -17.00 -13.65 2.43
CA MET A 99 -18.13 -13.02 3.09
C MET A 99 -18.91 -14.07 3.91
N GLY A 100 -19.32 -13.70 5.11
CA GLY A 100 -20.13 -14.55 5.98
C GLY A 100 -21.44 -15.01 5.31
N ASN A 101 -22.21 -15.82 6.00
CA ASN A 101 -23.47 -16.35 5.47
C ASN A 101 -24.42 -15.22 5.03
N ALA A 102 -24.66 -15.10 3.73
CA ALA A 102 -25.49 -14.05 3.14
C ALA A 102 -26.94 -14.01 3.67
N ALA A 103 -27.43 -15.13 4.25
CA ALA A 103 -28.75 -15.21 4.84
C ALA A 103 -28.82 -14.65 6.28
N GLN A 104 -27.69 -14.36 6.91
CA GLN A 104 -27.65 -13.84 8.28
C GLN A 104 -27.57 -12.32 8.27
N ALA A 105 -28.51 -11.68 8.92
CA ALA A 105 -28.60 -10.21 9.00
C ALA A 105 -27.39 -9.56 9.69
N ASP A 106 -26.70 -10.27 10.57
CA ASP A 106 -25.51 -9.81 11.29
C ASP A 106 -24.24 -9.82 10.42
N SER A 107 -24.27 -10.48 9.27
CA SER A 107 -23.17 -10.42 8.27
C SER A 107 -23.05 -9.06 7.59
N TRP A 108 -24.10 -8.23 7.62
CA TRP A 108 -24.21 -7.00 6.84
C TRP A 108 -24.11 -5.75 7.70
N GLY A 109 -23.57 -4.69 7.09
CA GLY A 109 -23.42 -3.37 7.68
C GLY A 109 -24.08 -2.27 6.85
N TYR A 110 -24.15 -1.08 7.39
CA TYR A 110 -24.64 0.11 6.69
C TYR A 110 -24.20 1.38 7.41
N CYS A 111 -24.21 2.50 6.69
CA CYS A 111 -24.23 3.86 7.24
C CYS A 111 -25.41 4.61 6.63
N ARG A 112 -26.34 5.10 7.47
CA ARG A 112 -27.50 5.87 7.02
C ARG A 112 -27.50 7.26 7.63
N LEU A 113 -27.82 8.26 6.83
CA LEU A 113 -28.03 9.63 7.29
C LEU A 113 -29.41 9.74 7.93
N LEU A 114 -29.50 10.39 9.08
CA LEU A 114 -30.73 10.68 9.81
C LEU A 114 -31.16 12.15 9.62
N GLY A 115 -30.21 13.03 9.34
CA GLY A 115 -30.46 14.43 9.07
C GLY A 115 -29.19 15.17 8.66
N THR A 116 -29.35 16.20 7.84
CA THR A 116 -28.25 17.04 7.38
C THR A 116 -28.63 18.50 7.47
N LYS A 117 -27.72 19.34 7.97
CA LYS A 117 -27.86 20.79 7.96
C LYS A 117 -26.59 21.44 7.41
N VAL A 118 -26.73 22.55 6.77
CA VAL A 118 -25.63 23.39 6.31
C VAL A 118 -25.81 24.78 6.88
N ASP A 119 -24.82 25.28 7.64
CA ASP A 119 -24.88 26.56 8.37
C ASP A 119 -26.19 26.67 9.18
N GLY A 120 -26.58 25.60 9.88
CA GLY A 120 -27.78 25.49 10.72
C GLY A 120 -29.11 25.27 9.97
N LYS A 121 -29.12 25.28 8.62
CA LYS A 121 -30.33 25.07 7.82
C LYS A 121 -30.45 23.61 7.38
N VAL A 122 -31.61 23.01 7.59
CA VAL A 122 -31.92 21.65 7.11
C VAL A 122 -31.87 21.62 5.59
N VAL A 123 -31.12 20.65 5.05
CA VAL A 123 -30.95 20.44 3.61
C VAL A 123 -31.21 18.99 3.25
N GLY A 124 -31.58 18.75 2.01
CA GLY A 124 -31.66 17.41 1.43
C GLY A 124 -30.48 17.14 0.50
N GLY A 125 -30.57 15.99 -0.16
CA GLY A 125 -29.57 15.56 -1.14
C GLY A 125 -30.08 14.33 -1.89
N TYR A 126 -29.16 13.65 -2.57
CA TYR A 126 -29.46 12.48 -3.37
C TYR A 126 -28.33 11.45 -3.31
N THR A 127 -28.67 10.20 -3.51
CA THR A 127 -27.69 9.11 -3.62
C THR A 127 -26.90 9.28 -4.92
N GLY A 128 -25.59 9.11 -4.84
CA GLY A 128 -24.69 9.18 -5.99
C GLY A 128 -24.79 7.97 -6.92
N GLU A 129 -23.67 7.54 -7.48
CA GLU A 129 -23.59 6.41 -8.39
C GLU A 129 -24.07 5.09 -7.75
N ASP A 130 -23.80 4.94 -6.46
CA ASP A 130 -24.38 3.93 -5.60
C ASP A 130 -24.58 4.47 -4.18
N GLU A 131 -25.05 3.62 -3.24
CA GLU A 131 -25.35 4.03 -1.86
C GLU A 131 -24.11 4.37 -1.02
N THR A 132 -22.89 4.19 -1.55
CA THR A 132 -21.65 4.54 -0.83
C THR A 132 -21.30 6.02 -0.94
N VAL A 133 -22.01 6.78 -1.79
CA VAL A 133 -21.87 8.23 -1.93
C VAL A 133 -23.23 8.92 -1.82
N TYR A 134 -23.31 9.96 -1.01
CA TYR A 134 -24.49 10.81 -0.88
C TYR A 134 -24.12 12.27 -1.14
N TRP A 135 -24.84 12.93 -2.04
CA TRP A 135 -24.63 14.31 -2.43
C TRP A 135 -25.59 15.22 -1.67
N VAL A 136 -25.04 16.08 -0.82
CA VAL A 136 -25.78 17.10 -0.08
C VAL A 136 -25.94 18.34 -0.97
N ASN A 137 -27.18 18.84 -1.11
CA ASN A 137 -27.46 20.05 -1.84
C ASN A 137 -27.14 21.26 -0.95
N LEU A 138 -26.16 22.06 -1.33
CA LEU A 138 -25.82 23.28 -0.61
C LEU A 138 -26.86 24.38 -0.84
N PRO A 139 -27.27 25.13 0.20
CA PRO A 139 -28.28 26.18 0.05
C PRO A 139 -27.76 27.39 -0.76
N ARG A 140 -26.46 27.50 -0.91
CA ARG A 140 -25.75 28.49 -1.73
C ARG A 140 -24.49 27.90 -2.34
N ALA A 141 -23.98 28.52 -3.37
CA ALA A 141 -22.63 28.18 -3.84
C ALA A 141 -21.59 28.59 -2.81
N VAL A 142 -20.58 27.75 -2.61
CA VAL A 142 -19.39 28.02 -1.77
C VAL A 142 -18.24 28.38 -2.68
N ALA A 143 -17.81 29.62 -2.65
CA ALA A 143 -16.75 30.13 -3.50
C ALA A 143 -15.35 29.64 -3.05
N PRO A 144 -14.34 29.68 -3.94
CA PRO A 144 -12.95 29.42 -3.55
C PRO A 144 -12.53 30.26 -2.32
N GLY A 145 -11.92 29.59 -1.35
CA GLY A 145 -11.48 30.19 -0.08
C GLY A 145 -12.55 30.26 1.01
N GLU A 146 -13.83 30.10 0.68
CA GLU A 146 -14.91 30.08 1.68
C GLU A 146 -14.97 28.76 2.45
N SER A 147 -15.50 28.84 3.68
CA SER A 147 -15.79 27.69 4.52
C SER A 147 -17.28 27.57 4.81
N ILE A 148 -17.73 26.34 5.02
CA ILE A 148 -19.08 26.00 5.50
C ILE A 148 -19.01 25.01 6.66
N GLN A 149 -20.09 24.94 7.44
CA GLN A 149 -20.30 23.89 8.42
C GLN A 149 -21.44 22.97 7.96
N VAL A 150 -21.14 21.68 7.90
CA VAL A 150 -22.13 20.63 7.59
C VAL A 150 -22.33 19.77 8.82
N GLU A 151 -23.52 19.84 9.40
CA GLU A 151 -23.92 19.00 10.52
C GLU A 151 -24.62 17.76 9.99
N VAL A 152 -24.18 16.59 10.43
CA VAL A 152 -24.74 15.30 10.00
C VAL A 152 -25.11 14.49 11.25
N SER A 153 -26.33 13.94 11.25
CA SER A 153 -26.74 12.89 12.21
C SER A 153 -26.86 11.58 11.44
N TRP A 154 -26.30 10.52 11.99
CA TRP A 154 -26.21 9.25 11.28
C TRP A 154 -26.25 8.06 12.22
N GLN A 155 -26.50 6.87 11.65
CA GLN A 155 -26.34 5.59 12.30
C GLN A 155 -25.54 4.65 11.42
N ALA A 156 -24.51 4.02 11.99
CA ALA A 156 -23.71 2.99 11.35
C ALA A 156 -23.94 1.63 12.00
N ARG A 157 -23.93 0.56 11.22
CA ARG A 157 -23.87 -0.83 11.67
C ARG A 157 -22.68 -1.51 11.04
N PHE A 158 -21.88 -2.19 11.85
CA PHE A 158 -20.71 -2.92 11.38
C PHE A 158 -21.10 -4.29 10.83
N PRO A 159 -20.56 -4.70 9.66
CA PRO A 159 -20.69 -6.05 9.14
C PRO A 159 -19.80 -7.02 9.95
N ARG A 160 -19.93 -8.32 9.72
CA ARG A 160 -18.81 -9.22 10.03
C ARG A 160 -17.60 -8.82 9.22
N VAL A 161 -16.40 -8.97 9.79
CA VAL A 161 -15.17 -8.55 9.14
C VAL A 161 -15.03 -9.24 7.78
N PHE A 162 -15.08 -8.43 6.74
CA PHE A 162 -14.89 -8.85 5.36
C PHE A 162 -13.81 -8.03 4.66
N ALA A 163 -13.81 -6.71 4.87
CA ALA A 163 -12.78 -5.80 4.35
C ALA A 163 -12.68 -4.55 5.23
N ARG A 164 -11.53 -4.28 5.78
CA ARG A 164 -11.11 -3.10 6.56
C ARG A 164 -11.91 -2.84 7.84
N SER A 165 -13.21 -3.07 7.86
CA SER A 165 -14.10 -2.70 8.97
C SER A 165 -15.07 -3.82 9.28
N GLY A 166 -15.45 -3.95 10.56
CA GLY A 166 -16.43 -4.93 11.00
C GLY A 166 -16.10 -5.55 12.35
N TRP A 167 -16.77 -6.66 12.66
CA TRP A 167 -16.59 -7.37 13.91
C TRP A 167 -16.43 -8.88 13.69
N GLU A 168 -15.66 -9.53 14.57
CA GLU A 168 -15.56 -10.99 14.64
C GLU A 168 -15.36 -11.41 16.11
N GLY A 169 -16.19 -12.34 16.57
CA GLY A 169 -16.18 -12.74 17.97
C GLY A 169 -16.40 -11.56 18.93
N ASN A 170 -15.38 -11.29 19.73
CA ASN A 170 -15.35 -10.18 20.68
C ASN A 170 -14.41 -9.02 20.26
N PHE A 171 -14.10 -8.90 18.98
CA PHE A 171 -13.30 -7.83 18.39
C PHE A 171 -14.16 -6.98 17.46
N LEU A 172 -13.98 -5.68 17.48
CA LEU A 172 -14.56 -4.72 16.56
C LEU A 172 -13.48 -3.81 16.04
N MET A 173 -13.36 -3.71 14.70
CA MET A 173 -12.61 -2.68 14.00
C MET A 173 -13.57 -1.69 13.38
N ALA A 174 -13.50 -0.45 13.80
CA ALA A 174 -14.29 0.66 13.28
C ALA A 174 -13.41 1.51 12.38
N ALA A 175 -13.45 1.23 11.09
CA ALA A 175 -12.85 2.01 10.04
C ALA A 175 -13.92 2.51 9.09
N GLN A 176 -13.73 3.70 8.49
CA GLN A 176 -14.68 4.27 7.54
C GLN A 176 -16.14 4.32 8.06
N TRP A 177 -16.29 4.58 9.35
CA TRP A 177 -17.53 4.37 10.13
C TRP A 177 -18.45 5.59 10.21
N PHE A 178 -17.97 6.76 9.80
CA PHE A 178 -18.70 8.04 9.79
C PHE A 178 -18.78 8.59 8.37
N PRO A 179 -19.76 9.46 8.07
CA PRO A 179 -19.84 10.15 6.78
C PRO A 179 -18.59 11.01 6.55
N LYS A 180 -17.86 10.80 5.47
CA LYS A 180 -16.59 11.48 5.18
C LYS A 180 -16.70 12.28 3.89
N VAL A 181 -16.31 13.56 3.91
CA VAL A 181 -16.38 14.40 2.72
C VAL A 181 -15.38 13.95 1.65
N GLY A 182 -15.80 13.99 0.38
CA GLY A 182 -14.93 13.79 -0.77
C GLY A 182 -13.91 14.91 -0.95
N VAL A 183 -12.96 14.75 -1.85
CA VAL A 183 -11.91 15.74 -2.13
C VAL A 183 -12.31 16.64 -3.28
N TYR A 184 -12.26 17.96 -3.09
CA TYR A 184 -12.54 18.94 -4.13
C TYR A 184 -11.26 19.50 -4.73
N GLN A 185 -10.96 19.09 -5.97
CA GLN A 185 -9.73 19.47 -6.67
C GLN A 185 -10.03 20.25 -7.94
N GLY A 186 -9.32 21.35 -8.14
CA GLY A 186 -9.57 22.22 -9.28
C GLY A 186 -11.01 22.74 -9.27
N SER A 187 -11.86 22.23 -10.15
CA SER A 187 -13.28 22.64 -10.25
C SER A 187 -14.25 21.46 -10.08
N THR A 188 -13.79 20.31 -9.65
CA THR A 188 -14.57 19.08 -9.56
C THR A 188 -14.35 18.34 -8.25
N TRP A 189 -15.37 17.57 -7.84
CA TRP A 189 -15.27 16.62 -6.76
C TRP A 189 -14.63 15.32 -7.24
N ASN A 190 -13.60 14.86 -6.53
CA ASN A 190 -13.11 13.51 -6.61
C ASN A 190 -13.73 12.72 -5.45
N CYS A 191 -14.78 11.98 -5.74
CA CYS A 191 -15.57 11.23 -4.77
C CYS A 191 -16.19 10.02 -5.47
N HIS A 192 -15.38 8.99 -5.69
CA HIS A 192 -15.80 7.74 -6.32
C HIS A 192 -16.69 6.91 -5.39
N ALA A 193 -17.55 6.08 -5.97
CA ALA A 193 -18.17 4.98 -5.23
C ALA A 193 -17.10 4.04 -4.65
N TYR A 194 -17.43 3.33 -3.57
CA TYR A 194 -16.49 2.40 -2.96
C TYR A 194 -16.47 1.08 -3.72
N HIS A 195 -15.36 0.81 -4.38
CA HIS A 195 -15.10 -0.38 -5.17
C HIS A 195 -14.29 -1.43 -4.39
N ALA A 196 -14.35 -2.70 -4.82
CA ALA A 196 -13.63 -3.79 -4.16
C ALA A 196 -12.10 -3.72 -4.35
N PHE A 197 -11.65 -3.08 -5.43
CA PHE A 197 -10.24 -2.96 -5.80
C PHE A 197 -9.80 -1.50 -5.72
N THR A 198 -9.92 -0.93 -4.54
CA THR A 198 -9.48 0.44 -4.23
C THR A 198 -9.27 0.58 -2.74
N GLU A 199 -8.55 1.59 -2.36
CA GLU A 199 -8.42 2.08 -0.99
C GLU A 199 -9.20 3.41 -0.85
N PHE A 200 -8.63 4.43 -0.22
CA PHE A 200 -9.36 5.62 0.19
C PHE A 200 -8.72 6.91 -0.34
N PHE A 201 -9.48 8.01 -0.32
CA PHE A 201 -8.96 9.32 -0.66
C PHE A 201 -9.72 10.41 0.09
N SER A 202 -9.00 11.25 0.85
CA SER A 202 -9.59 12.29 1.70
C SER A 202 -8.63 13.44 1.96
N ASP A 203 -9.18 14.63 2.26
CA ASP A 203 -8.43 15.80 2.65
C ASP A 203 -7.96 15.73 4.11
N PHE A 204 -6.79 16.33 4.38
CA PHE A 204 -6.28 16.50 5.73
C PHE A 204 -7.13 17.46 6.57
N GLY A 205 -7.22 17.16 7.86
CA GLY A 205 -7.92 17.97 8.84
C GLY A 205 -7.51 17.70 10.28
N THR A 206 -8.36 18.18 11.18
CA THR A 206 -8.35 17.84 12.61
C THR A 206 -9.54 16.97 12.92
N TYR A 207 -9.37 16.05 13.85
CA TYR A 207 -10.42 15.17 14.33
C TYR A 207 -10.52 15.30 15.85
N ASP A 208 -11.65 15.88 16.32
CA ASP A 208 -12.05 15.94 17.72
C ASP A 208 -13.18 14.93 17.91
N VAL A 209 -12.88 13.78 18.50
CA VAL A 209 -13.80 12.63 18.54
C VAL A 209 -14.14 12.29 19.99
N THR A 210 -15.42 12.24 20.30
CA THR A 210 -15.96 11.79 21.59
C THR A 210 -16.72 10.48 21.38
N LEU A 211 -16.24 9.40 22.02
CA LEU A 211 -16.84 8.08 21.93
C LEU A 211 -17.39 7.63 23.29
N SER A 212 -18.66 7.28 23.34
CA SER A 212 -19.27 6.59 24.49
C SER A 212 -19.18 5.09 24.26
N ILE A 213 -18.30 4.41 24.98
CA ILE A 213 -17.97 2.98 24.81
C ILE A 213 -18.24 2.22 26.13
N PRO A 214 -18.81 0.99 26.12
CA PRO A 214 -18.95 0.19 27.31
C PRO A 214 -17.65 0.07 28.10
N ASN A 215 -17.70 0.30 29.43
CA ASN A 215 -16.53 0.38 30.29
C ASN A 215 -15.76 -0.96 30.47
N THR A 216 -16.32 -2.06 29.97
CA THR A 216 -15.68 -3.38 29.91
C THR A 216 -14.71 -3.53 28.75
N LEU A 217 -14.74 -2.60 27.78
CA LEU A 217 -13.91 -2.65 26.59
C LEU A 217 -12.64 -1.81 26.75
N LEU A 218 -11.55 -2.26 26.16
CA LEU A 218 -10.36 -1.51 25.86
C LEU A 218 -10.50 -0.92 24.46
N VAL A 219 -9.95 0.28 24.25
CA VAL A 219 -10.09 1.02 23.00
C VAL A 219 -8.71 1.39 22.47
N ALA A 220 -8.46 1.08 21.22
CA ALA A 220 -7.29 1.51 20.45
C ALA A 220 -7.74 2.51 19.40
N THR A 221 -7.05 3.64 19.21
CA THR A 221 -7.53 4.75 18.36
C THR A 221 -6.44 5.34 17.50
N THR A 222 -6.84 5.92 16.36
CA THR A 222 -6.14 7.04 15.72
C THR A 222 -6.03 8.18 16.71
N GLY A 223 -4.94 8.92 16.71
CA GLY A 223 -4.79 10.10 17.54
C GLY A 223 -4.43 9.78 19.00
N THR A 224 -4.57 10.78 19.84
CA THR A 224 -4.23 10.69 21.27
C THR A 224 -5.47 10.90 22.11
N PRO A 225 -5.81 9.94 23.00
CA PRO A 225 -6.83 10.17 24.02
C PRO A 225 -6.42 11.35 24.90
N ILE A 226 -7.40 12.18 25.19
CA ILE A 226 -7.24 13.35 26.05
C ILE A 226 -7.50 12.92 27.47
N GLU A 227 -6.50 13.01 28.33
CA GLU A 227 -6.65 12.71 29.72
C GLU A 227 -7.63 13.70 30.40
N SER A 228 -8.63 13.14 31.08
CA SER A 228 -9.60 13.88 31.84
C SER A 228 -9.46 13.57 33.33
N ARG A 229 -9.64 14.60 34.18
CA ARG A 229 -9.59 14.40 35.64
C ARG A 229 -10.83 13.69 36.14
N GLY A 230 -10.64 12.51 36.72
CA GLY A 230 -11.71 11.74 37.37
C GLY A 230 -12.16 12.36 38.70
N PRO A 231 -13.26 11.82 39.28
CA PRO A 231 -13.79 12.30 40.58
C PRO A 231 -12.81 12.17 41.74
N ASP A 232 -11.85 11.24 41.67
CA ASP A 232 -10.78 11.02 42.64
C ASP A 232 -9.57 11.93 42.43
N GLY A 233 -9.64 12.85 41.45
CA GLY A 233 -8.58 13.79 41.12
C GLY A 233 -7.45 13.25 40.25
N ARG A 234 -7.47 11.98 39.87
CA ARG A 234 -6.49 11.37 38.95
C ARG A 234 -6.83 11.65 37.49
N MET A 235 -5.83 11.59 36.64
CA MET A 235 -5.99 11.70 35.19
C MET A 235 -6.29 10.33 34.58
N TYR A 236 -7.23 10.28 33.65
CA TYR A 236 -7.70 9.07 32.95
C TYR A 236 -7.89 9.36 31.46
N GLU A 237 -7.51 8.42 30.61
CA GLU A 237 -7.79 8.48 29.17
C GLU A 237 -9.30 8.43 28.85
N ALA A 238 -10.11 7.92 29.79
CA ALA A 238 -11.57 7.89 29.66
C ALA A 238 -12.23 8.08 31.04
N VAL A 239 -13.34 8.78 31.08
CA VAL A 239 -14.14 9.02 32.29
C VAL A 239 -15.52 8.39 32.15
N GLU A 240 -16.22 8.22 33.29
CA GLU A 240 -17.61 7.70 33.27
C GLU A 240 -18.51 8.59 32.40
N ASP A 241 -19.34 7.97 31.56
CA ASP A 241 -20.35 8.69 30.78
C ASP A 241 -21.51 9.07 31.68
N PRO A 242 -21.76 10.36 31.98
CA PRO A 242 -22.83 10.79 32.87
C PRO A 242 -24.23 10.49 32.32
N ASN A 243 -24.34 10.26 31.01
CA ASN A 243 -25.62 9.99 30.35
C ASN A 243 -25.86 8.49 30.09
N ARG A 244 -24.84 7.65 30.28
CA ARG A 244 -24.89 6.23 29.92
C ARG A 244 -24.21 5.35 30.97
N PRO A 245 -25.00 4.74 31.89
CA PRO A 245 -24.43 3.85 32.90
C PRO A 245 -23.61 2.71 32.30
N LYS A 246 -22.48 2.39 32.91
CA LYS A 246 -21.53 1.35 32.46
C LYS A 246 -20.85 1.67 31.12
N ALA A 247 -20.76 2.94 30.72
CA ALA A 247 -19.96 3.39 29.60
C ALA A 247 -18.92 4.42 30.07
N HIS A 248 -17.85 4.55 29.31
CA HIS A 248 -16.85 5.58 29.45
C HIS A 248 -16.87 6.50 28.21
N LEU A 249 -16.66 7.78 28.45
CA LEU A 249 -16.38 8.78 27.41
C LEU A 249 -14.88 8.82 27.15
N TRP A 250 -14.51 8.54 25.91
CA TRP A 250 -13.19 8.74 25.35
C TRP A 250 -13.22 10.03 24.54
N THR A 251 -12.40 11.00 24.89
CA THR A 251 -12.19 12.20 24.08
C THR A 251 -10.83 12.06 23.40
N ILE A 252 -10.79 12.08 22.08
CA ILE A 252 -9.59 11.83 21.28
C ILE A 252 -9.36 13.00 20.35
N HIS A 253 -8.09 13.36 20.17
CA HIS A 253 -7.66 14.42 19.27
C HIS A 253 -6.63 13.92 18.29
N ALA A 254 -6.77 14.32 17.02
CA ALA A 254 -5.76 14.10 15.98
C ALA A 254 -5.65 15.33 15.08
N GLU A 255 -4.42 15.67 14.68
CA GLU A 255 -4.13 16.82 13.82
C GLU A 255 -3.40 16.41 12.54
N ASP A 256 -3.76 17.07 11.44
CA ASP A 256 -3.13 16.86 10.12
C ASP A 256 -3.19 15.41 9.66
N VAL A 257 -4.33 14.76 9.90
CA VAL A 257 -4.69 13.42 9.44
C VAL A 257 -5.89 13.49 8.50
N HIS A 258 -6.12 12.46 7.71
CA HIS A 258 -7.22 12.43 6.74
C HIS A 258 -8.22 11.29 6.98
N ASP A 259 -8.07 10.56 8.09
CA ASP A 259 -8.98 9.51 8.52
C ASP A 259 -8.93 9.34 10.05
N PHE A 260 -9.93 8.63 10.58
CA PHE A 260 -10.00 8.28 11.99
C PHE A 260 -10.59 6.88 12.16
N ALA A 261 -9.81 5.97 12.72
CA ALA A 261 -10.21 4.61 13.01
C ALA A 261 -10.06 4.31 14.52
N PHE A 262 -10.82 3.33 15.00
CA PHE A 262 -10.64 2.78 16.34
C PHE A 262 -10.99 1.30 16.38
N ALA A 263 -10.47 0.57 17.35
CA ALA A 263 -10.85 -0.80 17.61
C ALA A 263 -11.24 -1.00 19.08
N CYS A 264 -12.12 -1.97 19.32
CA CYS A 264 -12.56 -2.31 20.67
C CYS A 264 -12.51 -3.82 20.91
N ARG A 265 -12.10 -4.19 22.14
CA ARG A 265 -12.15 -5.57 22.63
C ARG A 265 -12.32 -5.60 24.16
N PRO A 266 -12.87 -6.68 24.76
CA PRO A 266 -12.90 -6.81 26.22
C PRO A 266 -11.51 -6.71 26.84
N LYS A 267 -11.40 -5.98 27.95
CA LYS A 267 -10.14 -5.75 28.70
C LYS A 267 -9.41 -7.03 29.12
N LEU A 268 -10.13 -8.14 29.27
CA LEU A 268 -9.55 -9.43 29.66
C LEU A 268 -8.93 -10.20 28.49
N ASP A 269 -9.24 -9.80 27.25
CA ASP A 269 -8.81 -10.49 26.04
C ASP A 269 -7.76 -9.72 25.25
N TRP A 270 -7.42 -8.53 25.72
CA TRP A 270 -6.49 -7.63 25.04
C TRP A 270 -5.55 -6.96 26.01
N ASP A 271 -4.26 -6.97 25.71
CA ASP A 271 -3.19 -6.28 26.45
C ASP A 271 -2.67 -5.09 25.64
N CYS A 272 -2.38 -3.99 26.33
CA CYS A 272 -1.76 -2.81 25.74
C CYS A 272 -0.40 -2.57 26.36
N GLN A 273 0.65 -2.63 25.54
CA GLN A 273 2.01 -2.30 25.96
C GLN A 273 2.48 -1.03 25.27
N VAL A 274 3.05 -0.11 26.04
CA VAL A 274 3.47 1.21 25.56
C VAL A 274 4.99 1.29 25.60
N PHE A 275 5.56 1.74 24.49
CA PHE A 275 7.01 1.97 24.36
C PHE A 275 7.25 3.35 23.73
N GLU A 276 8.25 4.04 24.19
CA GLU A 276 8.73 5.27 23.54
C GLU A 276 9.91 4.94 22.62
N TYR A 277 9.85 5.42 21.39
CA TYR A 277 10.96 5.31 20.44
C TYR A 277 11.11 6.57 19.60
N ARG A 278 12.27 7.22 19.67
CA ARG A 278 12.60 8.46 18.92
C ARG A 278 11.57 9.60 19.09
N GLY A 279 10.97 9.72 20.26
CA GLY A 279 9.98 10.74 20.61
C GLY A 279 8.56 10.42 20.10
N VAL A 280 8.31 9.16 19.78
CA VAL A 280 6.98 8.63 19.42
C VAL A 280 6.55 7.63 20.48
N GLU A 281 5.37 7.82 21.07
CA GLU A 281 4.73 6.84 21.92
C GLU A 281 4.06 5.78 21.03
N VAL A 282 4.54 4.53 21.11
CA VAL A 282 4.00 3.41 20.33
C VAL A 282 3.23 2.47 21.26
N LYS A 283 1.92 2.34 21.01
CA LYS A 283 1.00 1.48 21.75
C LYS A 283 0.76 0.20 20.98
N TYR A 284 1.12 -0.95 21.56
CA TYR A 284 0.88 -2.27 20.96
C TYR A 284 -0.27 -2.97 21.66
N TYR A 285 -1.33 -3.23 20.92
CA TYR A 285 -2.50 -3.98 21.39
C TYR A 285 -2.40 -5.42 20.91
N THR A 286 -2.14 -6.34 21.85
CA THR A 286 -1.85 -7.74 21.55
C THR A 286 -2.80 -8.69 22.28
N GLN A 287 -2.87 -9.92 21.80
CA GLN A 287 -3.62 -11.01 22.40
C GLN A 287 -2.68 -11.99 23.08
N SER A 288 -3.16 -12.69 24.11
CA SER A 288 -2.34 -13.68 24.83
C SER A 288 -1.79 -14.79 23.91
N LYS A 289 -2.56 -15.22 22.90
CA LYS A 289 -2.16 -16.27 21.95
C LYS A 289 -1.03 -15.83 21.00
N THR A 290 -0.95 -14.56 20.66
CA THR A 290 -0.03 -14.00 19.66
C THR A 290 1.01 -13.07 20.27
N SER A 291 1.02 -12.89 21.60
CA SER A 291 1.94 -11.99 22.31
C SER A 291 3.42 -12.28 22.06
N SER A 292 3.77 -13.51 21.64
CA SER A 292 5.14 -13.87 21.22
C SER A 292 5.61 -13.12 19.96
N ASN A 293 4.69 -12.57 19.14
CA ASN A 293 5.03 -11.77 17.97
C ASN A 293 5.40 -10.31 18.32
N LEU A 294 4.99 -9.81 19.48
CA LEU A 294 5.25 -8.43 19.88
C LEU A 294 6.73 -7.99 19.76
N PRO A 295 7.74 -8.78 20.21
CA PRO A 295 9.13 -8.38 20.01
C PRO A 295 9.54 -8.27 18.54
N ARG A 296 8.92 -9.04 17.67
CA ARG A 296 9.15 -9.04 16.22
C ARG A 296 8.52 -7.81 15.57
N GLN A 297 7.23 -7.58 15.80
CA GLN A 297 6.50 -6.40 15.35
C GLN A 297 7.15 -5.11 15.84
N ARG A 298 7.52 -5.04 17.11
CA ARG A 298 8.22 -3.90 17.70
C ARG A 298 9.54 -3.61 16.99
N ARG A 299 10.41 -4.61 16.79
CA ARG A 299 11.69 -4.45 16.09
C ARG A 299 11.48 -3.96 14.66
N ALA A 300 10.44 -4.45 13.98
CA ALA A 300 10.09 -4.06 12.62
C ALA A 300 9.62 -2.59 12.54
N VAL A 301 8.71 -2.19 13.41
CA VAL A 301 8.22 -0.80 13.50
C VAL A 301 9.34 0.16 13.89
N GLU A 302 10.17 -0.19 14.90
CA GLU A 302 11.32 0.64 15.30
C GLU A 302 12.33 0.80 14.15
N ALA A 303 12.58 -0.27 13.37
CA ALA A 303 13.46 -0.20 12.20
C ALA A 303 12.85 0.69 11.09
N ALA A 304 11.58 0.51 10.78
CA ALA A 304 10.88 1.32 9.79
C ALA A 304 10.84 2.80 10.19
N LEU A 305 10.50 3.10 11.45
CA LEU A 305 10.49 4.47 12.00
C LEU A 305 11.89 5.11 11.95
N ARG A 306 12.93 4.36 12.29
CA ARG A 306 14.30 4.85 12.20
C ARG A 306 14.73 5.16 10.79
N LEU A 307 14.54 4.21 9.88
CA LEU A 307 15.01 4.32 8.50
C LEU A 307 14.23 5.36 7.70
N SER A 308 12.92 5.46 7.89
CA SER A 308 12.12 6.51 7.24
C SER A 308 12.53 7.92 7.69
N GLN A 309 12.84 8.12 8.98
CA GLN A 309 13.36 9.40 9.47
C GLN A 309 14.75 9.73 8.90
N GLU A 310 15.59 8.72 8.70
CA GLU A 310 16.94 8.89 8.10
C GLU A 310 16.87 9.14 6.59
N TRP A 311 15.96 8.47 5.89
CA TRP A 311 15.85 8.54 4.44
C TRP A 311 15.01 9.72 3.95
N TYR A 312 13.95 10.09 4.69
CA TYR A 312 12.98 11.10 4.27
C TYR A 312 12.97 12.31 5.21
N PHE A 313 12.12 12.27 6.22
CA PHE A 313 12.00 13.34 7.23
C PHE A 313 11.49 12.77 8.55
N LYS A 314 11.61 13.54 9.64
CA LYS A 314 11.16 13.12 10.96
C LYS A 314 9.66 12.83 10.96
N TYR A 315 9.25 11.67 11.47
CA TYR A 315 7.86 11.34 11.75
C TYR A 315 7.29 12.40 12.71
N PRO A 316 6.26 13.15 12.32
CA PRO A 316 5.86 14.32 13.07
C PRO A 316 4.91 14.01 14.24
N TYR A 317 4.14 12.93 14.12
CA TYR A 317 3.10 12.60 15.08
C TYR A 317 3.67 12.10 16.40
N PRO A 318 3.04 12.45 17.55
CA PRO A 318 3.54 12.05 18.88
C PRO A 318 3.23 10.59 19.20
N THR A 319 2.33 9.95 18.47
CA THR A 319 1.81 8.61 18.78
C THR A 319 1.74 7.71 17.55
N LEU A 320 1.77 6.40 17.78
CA LEU A 320 1.43 5.35 16.84
C LEU A 320 0.76 4.21 17.60
N THR A 321 -0.37 3.75 17.13
CA THR A 321 -1.07 2.57 17.63
C THR A 321 -0.85 1.40 16.67
N VAL A 322 -0.47 0.24 17.21
CA VAL A 322 -0.27 -1.01 16.47
C VAL A 322 -1.23 -2.05 17.03
N ILE A 323 -2.10 -2.58 16.21
CA ILE A 323 -3.11 -3.56 16.60
C ILE A 323 -2.79 -4.92 15.99
N ASP A 324 -2.62 -5.92 16.85
CA ASP A 324 -2.57 -7.31 16.46
C ASP A 324 -4.01 -7.83 16.29
N THR A 325 -4.42 -8.06 15.03
CA THR A 325 -5.79 -8.51 14.71
C THR A 325 -6.00 -9.97 15.15
N PRO A 326 -7.19 -10.32 15.70
CA PRO A 326 -7.45 -11.69 16.11
C PRO A 326 -7.70 -12.62 14.92
N GLU A 327 -7.47 -13.90 15.17
CA GLU A 327 -7.84 -14.97 14.23
C GLU A 327 -9.32 -14.86 13.82
N GLY A 328 -9.61 -14.95 12.53
CA GLY A 328 -10.93 -14.75 11.95
C GLY A 328 -11.27 -13.31 11.58
N ALA A 329 -10.47 -12.34 12.00
CA ALA A 329 -10.63 -10.92 11.64
C ALA A 329 -9.62 -10.46 10.55
N GLY A 330 -9.13 -11.36 9.72
CA GLY A 330 -8.12 -11.09 8.69
C GLY A 330 -8.52 -9.99 7.70
N GLY A 331 -9.82 -9.81 7.44
CA GLY A 331 -10.28 -8.70 6.60
C GLY A 331 -10.04 -7.29 7.19
N ALA A 332 -9.70 -7.19 8.49
CA ALA A 332 -9.29 -5.95 9.14
C ALA A 332 -7.77 -5.85 9.34
N ASP A 333 -7.01 -6.85 8.90
CA ASP A 333 -5.56 -6.91 8.99
C ASP A 333 -4.89 -6.17 7.84
N GLY A 334 -3.63 -5.76 8.04
CA GLY A 334 -2.88 -5.06 7.01
C GLY A 334 -3.57 -3.76 6.59
N MET A 335 -3.71 -2.81 7.54
CA MET A 335 -4.32 -1.50 7.31
C MET A 335 -3.54 -0.38 7.98
N GLU A 336 -3.56 0.78 7.32
CA GLU A 336 -2.63 1.87 7.43
C GLU A 336 -3.26 3.21 7.88
N TYR A 337 -4.27 3.17 8.74
CA TYR A 337 -4.91 4.42 9.19
C TYR A 337 -3.89 5.38 9.80
N PRO A 338 -4.06 6.70 9.62
CA PRO A 338 -3.12 7.67 10.20
C PRO A 338 -2.94 7.47 11.71
N THR A 339 -1.71 7.27 12.15
CA THR A 339 -1.31 6.96 13.54
C THR A 339 -1.90 5.68 14.14
N LEU A 340 -2.54 4.82 13.33
CA LEU A 340 -3.05 3.51 13.72
C LEU A 340 -2.85 2.51 12.59
N ILE A 341 -2.11 1.45 12.85
CA ILE A 341 -1.90 0.36 11.89
C ILE A 341 -2.39 -0.97 12.46
N THR A 342 -2.82 -1.88 11.59
CA THR A 342 -3.12 -3.26 11.96
C THR A 342 -2.04 -4.19 11.42
N ALA A 343 -1.52 -5.04 12.28
CA ALA A 343 -0.37 -5.89 11.99
C ALA A 343 -0.72 -7.36 12.13
N SER A 344 -0.19 -8.16 11.22
CA SER A 344 -0.36 -9.60 11.22
C SER A 344 0.44 -10.30 12.32
N SER A 345 -0.08 -11.41 12.79
CA SER A 345 0.58 -12.31 13.73
C SER A 345 0.52 -13.75 13.28
N VAL A 346 1.54 -14.51 13.64
CA VAL A 346 1.62 -15.95 13.40
C VAL A 346 1.45 -16.69 14.72
N ALA A 347 0.41 -17.53 14.83
CA ALA A 347 0.07 -18.22 16.07
C ALA A 347 1.16 -19.19 16.56
N PHE A 348 1.89 -19.81 15.63
CA PHE A 348 2.98 -20.74 15.97
C PHE A 348 4.10 -20.67 14.91
N ASP A 349 5.20 -20.03 15.27
CA ASP A 349 6.41 -19.95 14.44
C ASP A 349 7.67 -19.98 15.34
N PRO A 350 7.97 -21.12 15.99
CA PRO A 350 9.03 -21.22 17.00
C PRO A 350 10.45 -21.02 16.43
N PHE A 351 10.60 -21.06 15.11
CA PHE A 351 11.89 -20.89 14.43
C PHE A 351 11.97 -19.58 13.63
N GLU A 352 10.96 -18.71 13.76
CA GLU A 352 10.86 -17.44 13.00
C GLU A 352 11.11 -17.66 11.49
N LEU A 353 10.46 -18.67 10.91
CA LEU A 353 10.62 -19.01 9.49
C LEU A 353 9.72 -18.16 8.60
N ARG A 354 8.66 -17.58 9.17
CA ARG A 354 7.71 -16.71 8.51
C ARG A 354 7.97 -15.26 8.93
N PHE A 355 8.33 -14.42 7.98
CA PHE A 355 8.57 -12.99 8.21
C PHE A 355 7.30 -12.11 8.08
N GLU A 356 6.15 -12.72 8.07
CA GLU A 356 4.86 -12.03 7.95
C GLU A 356 4.66 -10.95 9.02
N PRO A 357 4.92 -11.19 10.33
CA PRO A 357 4.81 -10.14 11.34
C PRO A 357 5.73 -8.94 11.08
N GLU A 358 6.96 -9.18 10.61
CA GLU A 358 7.91 -8.11 10.29
C GLU A 358 7.51 -7.37 9.01
N VAL A 359 7.22 -8.11 7.92
CA VAL A 359 6.92 -7.51 6.62
C VAL A 359 5.66 -6.66 6.70
N VAL A 360 4.57 -7.18 7.28
CA VAL A 360 3.32 -6.42 7.43
C VAL A 360 3.54 -5.22 8.35
N SER A 361 4.23 -5.37 9.50
CA SER A 361 4.50 -4.22 10.38
C SER A 361 5.34 -3.13 9.72
N VAL A 362 6.32 -3.48 8.88
CA VAL A 362 7.10 -2.51 8.11
C VAL A 362 6.25 -1.85 7.03
N HIS A 363 5.44 -2.63 6.33
CA HIS A 363 4.58 -2.16 5.26
C HIS A 363 3.53 -1.17 5.78
N GLU A 364 2.76 -1.56 6.80
CA GLU A 364 1.73 -0.70 7.38
C GLU A 364 2.33 0.57 8.03
N PHE A 365 3.53 0.45 8.63
CA PHE A 365 4.23 1.65 9.09
C PHE A 365 4.69 2.54 7.91
N GLY A 366 5.14 1.96 6.82
CA GLY A 366 5.57 2.72 5.63
C GLY A 366 4.47 3.58 5.04
N HIS A 367 3.23 3.12 5.11
CA HIS A 367 2.04 3.89 4.77
C HIS A 367 1.80 5.11 5.67
N GLN A 368 2.41 5.23 6.83
CA GLN A 368 2.38 6.50 7.57
C GLN A 368 3.07 7.64 6.80
N TYR A 369 3.97 7.30 5.86
CA TYR A 369 4.57 8.22 4.90
C TYR A 369 3.83 8.20 3.58
N PHE A 370 3.77 7.06 2.89
CA PHE A 370 3.08 6.87 1.62
C PHE A 370 1.60 6.59 1.92
N TYR A 371 0.67 7.44 1.62
CA TYR A 371 -0.71 7.56 2.04
C TYR A 371 -0.90 8.49 3.25
N GLY A 372 -0.37 8.20 4.42
CA GLY A 372 -0.62 8.96 5.64
C GLY A 372 -0.19 10.43 5.56
N MET A 373 0.98 10.71 4.99
CA MET A 373 1.51 12.08 4.81
C MET A 373 1.66 12.49 3.35
N LEU A 374 1.78 11.52 2.43
CA LEU A 374 1.77 11.73 0.99
C LEU A 374 0.47 11.14 0.44
N ALA A 375 -0.65 11.85 0.68
CA ALA A 375 -2.00 11.35 0.46
C ALA A 375 -2.39 11.32 -1.02
N SER A 376 -1.77 10.39 -1.78
CA SER A 376 -2.11 10.13 -3.18
C SER A 376 -3.54 9.61 -3.32
N ASN A 377 -4.11 9.77 -4.51
CA ASN A 377 -5.45 9.27 -4.81
C ASN A 377 -5.41 7.78 -5.14
N GLU A 378 -5.76 6.94 -4.19
CA GLU A 378 -5.71 5.50 -4.33
C GLU A 378 -6.79 4.92 -5.24
N PHE A 379 -7.86 5.65 -5.50
CA PHE A 379 -8.83 5.26 -6.53
C PHE A 379 -8.22 5.30 -7.92
N GLU A 380 -7.31 6.23 -8.18
CA GLU A 380 -6.81 6.52 -9.52
C GLU A 380 -5.34 6.14 -9.72
N GLU A 381 -4.53 6.21 -8.68
CA GLU A 381 -3.08 6.01 -8.75
C GLU A 381 -2.55 5.19 -7.55
N ALA A 382 -3.16 4.02 -7.27
CA ALA A 382 -2.82 3.17 -6.13
C ALA A 382 -1.33 2.82 -6.02
N TRP A 383 -0.60 2.78 -7.13
CA TRP A 383 0.82 2.48 -7.13
C TRP A 383 1.69 3.56 -6.44
N LEU A 384 1.21 4.81 -6.32
CA LEU A 384 1.91 5.88 -5.61
C LEU A 384 1.89 5.68 -4.09
N ASP A 385 0.94 4.91 -3.62
CA ASP A 385 0.88 4.44 -2.26
C ASP A 385 1.52 3.06 -2.15
N GLU A 386 0.87 2.03 -2.59
CA GLU A 386 1.24 0.63 -2.41
C GLU A 386 2.58 0.26 -3.05
N GLY A 387 2.86 0.77 -4.25
CA GLY A 387 4.08 0.47 -4.98
C GLY A 387 5.31 1.14 -4.38
N LEU A 388 5.20 2.42 -4.01
CA LEU A 388 6.28 3.14 -3.31
C LEU A 388 6.53 2.53 -1.94
N ASN A 389 5.46 2.16 -1.24
CA ASN A 389 5.55 1.53 0.07
C ASN A 389 6.10 0.10 0.02
N SER A 390 5.72 -0.70 -0.96
CA SER A 390 6.31 -2.03 -1.18
C SER A 390 7.82 -1.92 -1.43
N TRP A 391 8.24 -0.99 -2.29
CA TRP A 391 9.67 -0.71 -2.52
C TRP A 391 10.37 -0.28 -1.23
N PHE A 392 9.78 0.62 -0.44
CA PHE A 392 10.28 1.01 0.88
C PHE A 392 10.40 -0.20 1.82
N THR A 393 9.37 -1.03 1.90
CA THR A 393 9.32 -2.24 2.72
C THR A 393 10.51 -3.15 2.43
N HIS A 394 10.79 -3.42 1.13
CA HIS A 394 11.92 -4.25 0.75
C HIS A 394 13.26 -3.62 1.12
N LYS A 395 13.41 -2.30 1.00
CA LYS A 395 14.64 -1.60 1.44
C LYS A 395 14.85 -1.69 2.96
N VAL A 396 13.79 -1.54 3.75
CA VAL A 396 13.84 -1.70 5.21
C VAL A 396 14.18 -3.14 5.59
N MET A 397 13.48 -4.11 5.00
CA MET A 397 13.71 -5.54 5.24
C MET A 397 15.13 -5.96 4.85
N HIS A 398 15.61 -5.51 3.70
CA HIS A 398 16.98 -5.77 3.27
C HIS A 398 18.01 -5.17 4.23
N THR A 399 17.83 -3.93 4.65
CA THR A 399 18.77 -3.21 5.54
C THR A 399 18.78 -3.80 6.94
N THR A 400 17.62 -4.24 7.46
CA THR A 400 17.46 -4.70 8.85
C THR A 400 17.73 -6.19 9.01
N TYR A 401 17.30 -6.99 8.03
CA TYR A 401 17.32 -8.47 8.11
C TYR A 401 18.27 -9.11 7.08
N HIS A 402 19.11 -8.31 6.42
CA HIS A 402 20.13 -8.76 5.46
C HIS A 402 19.59 -9.59 4.28
N GLY A 403 18.44 -9.19 3.76
CA GLY A 403 17.86 -9.76 2.54
C GLY A 403 17.24 -11.14 2.71
N LEU A 404 16.83 -11.54 3.90
CA LEU A 404 16.35 -12.89 4.17
C LEU A 404 14.84 -12.99 4.12
N LEU A 405 14.33 -13.81 3.20
CA LEU A 405 13.09 -14.53 3.34
C LEU A 405 13.39 -16.01 3.60
N PRO A 406 12.52 -16.71 4.20
CA PRO A 406 12.37 -17.63 5.32
C PRO A 406 13.52 -18.60 5.58
N SER A 407 14.61 -18.57 4.90
CA SER A 407 15.75 -19.35 5.34
C SER A 407 17.02 -18.52 5.24
N ARG A 408 17.60 -18.22 6.38
CA ARG A 408 18.95 -17.66 6.50
C ARG A 408 20.00 -18.42 5.67
N ARG A 409 19.63 -19.60 5.13
CA ARG A 409 20.48 -20.45 4.30
C ARG A 409 20.34 -20.21 2.81
N LEU A 410 19.23 -19.62 2.32
CA LEU A 410 18.94 -19.50 0.89
C LEU A 410 19.22 -18.12 0.30
N HIS A 411 19.42 -17.09 1.09
CA HIS A 411 19.72 -15.71 0.66
C HIS A 411 18.83 -15.22 -0.49
N LEU A 412 17.50 -15.44 -0.38
CA LEU A 412 16.56 -15.00 -1.39
C LEU A 412 16.41 -13.47 -1.35
N PRO A 413 16.27 -12.81 -2.50
CA PRO A 413 15.94 -11.39 -2.54
C PRO A 413 14.63 -11.09 -1.81
N THR A 414 14.55 -9.96 -1.12
CA THR A 414 13.34 -9.54 -0.39
C THR A 414 12.16 -9.24 -1.32
N ASP A 415 12.43 -8.83 -2.56
CA ASP A 415 11.47 -8.51 -3.61
C ASP A 415 11.14 -9.69 -4.55
N LEU A 416 11.47 -10.92 -4.14
CA LEU A 416 11.22 -12.10 -4.95
C LEU A 416 9.71 -12.33 -5.23
N GLY A 417 8.87 -11.99 -4.26
CA GLY A 417 7.40 -12.09 -4.40
C GLY A 417 6.88 -11.16 -5.49
N GLU A 418 7.31 -9.91 -5.49
CA GLU A 418 6.93 -8.90 -6.46
C GLU A 418 7.48 -9.22 -7.84
N TRP A 419 8.74 -9.70 -7.92
CA TRP A 419 9.29 -10.18 -9.18
C TRP A 419 8.46 -11.34 -9.75
N ALA A 420 8.07 -12.31 -8.92
CA ALA A 420 7.25 -13.44 -9.35
C ALA A 420 5.83 -12.97 -9.77
N GLY A 421 5.22 -12.07 -9.02
CA GLY A 421 3.93 -11.45 -9.36
C GLY A 421 3.99 -10.72 -10.70
N TYR A 422 5.03 -9.90 -10.92
CA TYR A 422 5.28 -9.25 -12.20
C TYR A 422 5.50 -10.26 -13.33
N TRP A 423 6.34 -11.28 -13.12
CA TRP A 423 6.72 -12.25 -14.13
C TRP A 423 5.55 -13.05 -14.69
N LEU A 424 4.54 -13.37 -13.87
CA LEU A 424 3.39 -14.19 -14.26
C LEU A 424 2.56 -13.53 -15.38
N GLU A 425 2.27 -12.24 -15.29
CA GLU A 425 1.46 -11.52 -16.28
C GLU A 425 1.78 -10.02 -16.29
N PRO A 426 2.96 -9.61 -16.78
CA PRO A 426 3.47 -8.24 -16.64
C PRO A 426 2.72 -7.19 -17.47
N SER A 427 1.91 -7.61 -18.43
CA SER A 427 1.21 -6.77 -19.41
C SER A 427 -0.33 -6.81 -19.29
N SER A 428 -0.87 -7.27 -18.15
CA SER A 428 -2.33 -7.37 -17.98
C SER A 428 -3.01 -6.01 -18.05
N ASP A 429 -2.40 -5.02 -17.39
CA ASP A 429 -2.87 -3.63 -17.35
C ASP A 429 -1.67 -2.66 -17.28
N SER A 430 -1.93 -1.36 -17.41
CA SER A 430 -0.95 -0.31 -17.11
C SER A 430 -0.94 0.00 -15.60
N MET A 431 0.20 0.44 -15.06
CA MET A 431 0.26 0.99 -13.69
C MET A 431 -0.64 2.22 -13.49
N THR A 432 -0.99 2.90 -14.58
CA THR A 432 -1.85 4.10 -14.56
C THR A 432 -3.34 3.78 -14.74
N THR A 433 -3.69 2.50 -14.79
CA THR A 433 -5.10 2.09 -14.83
C THR A 433 -5.76 2.44 -13.50
N VAL A 434 -6.90 3.13 -13.59
CA VAL A 434 -7.73 3.44 -12.41
C VAL A 434 -8.02 2.14 -11.65
N SER A 435 -7.85 2.13 -10.34
CA SER A 435 -7.78 0.94 -9.49
C SER A 435 -8.92 -0.06 -9.76
N PHE A 436 -10.15 0.40 -9.74
CA PHE A 436 -11.34 -0.43 -9.98
C PHE A 436 -11.61 -0.78 -11.46
N ARG A 437 -10.76 -0.32 -12.39
CA ARG A 437 -10.82 -0.66 -13.81
C ARG A 437 -9.80 -1.71 -14.23
N ASN A 438 -8.97 -2.17 -13.30
CA ASN A 438 -8.10 -3.30 -13.56
C ASN A 438 -8.93 -4.53 -13.94
N LYS A 439 -8.35 -5.40 -14.77
CA LYS A 439 -9.00 -6.61 -15.29
C LYS A 439 -9.64 -7.48 -14.19
N ASP A 440 -8.94 -7.65 -13.09
CA ASP A 440 -9.37 -8.41 -11.91
C ASP A 440 -8.52 -8.03 -10.69
N PHE A 441 -8.83 -8.60 -9.52
CA PHE A 441 -8.10 -8.38 -8.27
C PHE A 441 -6.60 -8.74 -8.39
N THR A 442 -6.27 -9.80 -9.13
CA THR A 442 -4.88 -10.22 -9.32
C THR A 442 -4.11 -9.21 -10.16
N SER A 443 -4.74 -8.66 -11.20
CA SER A 443 -4.17 -7.57 -12.00
C SER A 443 -4.00 -6.30 -11.17
N TYR A 444 -5.01 -5.92 -10.37
CA TYR A 444 -4.88 -4.82 -9.43
C TYR A 444 -3.66 -4.99 -8.50
N GLY A 445 -3.53 -6.15 -7.84
CA GLY A 445 -2.39 -6.43 -6.97
C GLY A 445 -1.04 -6.34 -7.69
N ARG A 446 -0.97 -6.79 -8.96
CA ARG A 446 0.26 -6.65 -9.75
C ARG A 446 0.56 -5.19 -10.10
N MET A 447 -0.45 -4.40 -10.48
CA MET A 447 -0.27 -3.02 -10.93
C MET A 447 -0.10 -2.03 -9.79
N ALA A 448 -0.64 -2.33 -8.60
CA ALA A 448 -0.47 -1.51 -7.42
C ALA A 448 0.83 -1.84 -6.65
N TYR A 449 1.24 -3.10 -6.55
CA TYR A 449 2.36 -3.57 -5.71
C TYR A 449 3.55 -4.08 -6.52
N ALA A 450 3.36 -5.16 -7.30
CA ALA A 450 4.48 -5.92 -7.89
C ALA A 450 5.21 -5.17 -9.00
N LYS A 451 4.51 -4.74 -10.06
CA LYS A 451 5.10 -4.01 -11.17
C LYS A 451 5.73 -2.69 -10.73
N PRO A 452 5.09 -1.84 -9.89
CA PRO A 452 5.69 -0.61 -9.41
C PRO A 452 6.99 -0.83 -8.64
N THR A 453 7.05 -1.82 -7.74
CA THR A 453 8.28 -2.17 -7.03
C THR A 453 9.42 -2.49 -8.00
N MET A 454 9.14 -3.30 -9.03
CA MET A 454 10.13 -3.66 -10.04
C MET A 454 10.49 -2.47 -10.95
N VAL A 455 9.55 -1.58 -11.27
CA VAL A 455 9.80 -0.34 -12.01
C VAL A 455 10.70 0.62 -11.21
N LEU A 456 10.48 0.74 -9.90
CA LEU A 456 11.33 1.54 -9.02
C LEU A 456 12.75 0.94 -8.90
N ASN A 457 12.89 -0.37 -8.86
CA ASN A 457 14.19 -1.04 -8.93
C ASN A 457 14.88 -0.78 -10.29
N GLN A 458 14.13 -0.76 -11.40
CA GLN A 458 14.66 -0.41 -12.73
C GLN A 458 15.08 1.06 -12.80
N LEU A 459 14.31 1.96 -12.17
CA LEU A 459 14.68 3.38 -12.08
C LEU A 459 15.94 3.56 -11.23
N GLU A 460 16.06 2.86 -10.11
CA GLU A 460 17.29 2.86 -9.30
C GLU A 460 18.49 2.34 -10.07
N ALA A 461 18.33 1.26 -10.84
CA ALA A 461 19.41 0.74 -11.70
C ALA A 461 19.83 1.76 -12.78
N LEU A 462 18.87 2.51 -13.34
CA LEU A 462 19.12 3.55 -14.34
C LEU A 462 19.81 4.79 -13.75
N LEU A 463 19.38 5.26 -12.58
CA LEU A 463 19.86 6.50 -11.94
C LEU A 463 21.09 6.29 -11.07
N GLY A 464 21.25 5.08 -10.56
CA GLY A 464 22.17 4.74 -9.49
C GLY A 464 21.56 5.05 -8.10
N ARG A 465 21.88 4.20 -7.13
CA ARG A 465 21.31 4.25 -5.77
C ARG A 465 21.40 5.63 -5.10
N PRO A 466 22.55 6.36 -5.12
CA PRO A 466 22.63 7.66 -4.45
C PRO A 466 21.68 8.70 -5.02
N VAL A 467 21.44 8.69 -6.34
CA VAL A 467 20.51 9.61 -7.00
C VAL A 467 19.07 9.21 -6.69
N MET A 468 18.76 7.90 -6.71
CA MET A 468 17.42 7.42 -6.34
C MET A 468 17.05 7.77 -4.90
N GLU A 469 17.98 7.66 -3.95
CA GLU A 469 17.77 8.08 -2.55
C GLU A 469 17.46 9.59 -2.46
N GLN A 470 18.12 10.43 -3.28
CA GLN A 470 17.82 11.87 -3.36
C GLN A 470 16.45 12.14 -3.98
N VAL A 471 16.05 11.39 -5.01
CA VAL A 471 14.72 11.49 -5.64
C VAL A 471 13.64 11.19 -4.62
N MET A 472 13.75 10.07 -3.90
CA MET A 472 12.78 9.65 -2.92
C MET A 472 12.67 10.64 -1.74
N ARG A 473 13.80 11.15 -1.27
CA ARG A 473 13.83 12.20 -0.23
C ARG A 473 13.13 13.47 -0.71
N ALA A 474 13.48 13.96 -1.88
CA ALA A 474 12.91 15.19 -2.45
C ALA A 474 11.38 15.03 -2.66
N TYR A 475 10.94 13.87 -3.16
CA TYR A 475 9.53 13.58 -3.32
C TYR A 475 8.79 13.59 -1.97
N ALA A 476 9.32 12.90 -0.98
CA ALA A 476 8.72 12.85 0.35
C ALA A 476 8.65 14.25 1.00
N GLU A 477 9.74 15.04 0.94
CA GLU A 477 9.79 16.38 1.53
C GLU A 477 8.87 17.39 0.82
N GLU A 478 8.83 17.38 -0.52
CA GLU A 478 8.04 18.34 -1.29
C GLU A 478 6.55 18.04 -1.27
N MET A 479 6.18 16.77 -1.22
CA MET A 479 4.79 16.33 -1.34
C MET A 479 4.11 15.99 0.00
N ARG A 480 4.84 16.05 1.12
CA ARG A 480 4.23 15.81 2.44
C ARG A 480 3.04 16.72 2.69
N PHE A 481 1.96 16.14 3.23
CA PHE A 481 0.67 16.78 3.52
C PHE A 481 -0.01 17.38 2.28
N LYS A 482 0.20 16.75 1.13
CA LYS A 482 -0.45 17.07 -0.15
C LYS A 482 -0.99 15.81 -0.80
N HIS A 483 -1.62 15.98 -1.95
CA HIS A 483 -2.11 14.91 -2.81
C HIS A 483 -1.21 14.79 -4.06
N PRO A 484 -0.09 14.06 -3.98
CA PRO A 484 0.83 13.90 -5.11
C PRO A 484 0.19 13.09 -6.24
N THR A 485 0.61 13.40 -7.46
CA THR A 485 0.27 12.68 -8.68
C THR A 485 1.52 12.01 -9.26
N ARG A 486 1.33 11.09 -10.23
CA ARG A 486 2.45 10.50 -10.99
C ARG A 486 3.30 11.54 -11.72
N GLN A 487 2.69 12.66 -12.13
CA GLN A 487 3.41 13.76 -12.78
C GLN A 487 4.33 14.47 -11.78
N ASP A 488 3.92 14.60 -10.52
CA ASP A 488 4.78 15.17 -9.49
C ASP A 488 6.00 14.30 -9.22
N PHE A 489 5.80 12.98 -9.10
CA PHE A 489 6.92 12.05 -8.93
C PHE A 489 7.89 12.11 -10.10
N ARG A 490 7.39 12.05 -11.35
CA ARG A 490 8.19 12.17 -12.56
C ARG A 490 8.97 13.48 -12.60
N ARG A 491 8.30 14.62 -12.42
CA ARG A 491 8.89 15.97 -12.42
C ARG A 491 10.04 16.08 -11.41
N ILE A 492 9.84 15.53 -10.20
CA ILE A 492 10.86 15.54 -9.15
C ILE A 492 12.04 14.63 -9.54
N ALA A 493 11.76 13.43 -10.06
CA ALA A 493 12.79 12.49 -10.50
C ALA A 493 13.65 13.06 -11.64
N GLU A 494 13.03 13.69 -12.64
CA GLU A 494 13.73 14.37 -13.75
C GLU A 494 14.59 15.54 -13.24
N ARG A 495 14.04 16.37 -12.36
CA ARG A 495 14.77 17.52 -11.79
C ARG A 495 15.97 17.08 -10.95
N VAL A 496 15.81 16.08 -10.08
CA VAL A 496 16.87 15.64 -9.18
C VAL A 496 17.95 14.87 -9.92
N SER A 497 17.55 14.02 -10.88
CA SER A 497 18.52 13.23 -11.67
C SER A 497 19.18 14.01 -12.80
N GLY A 498 18.59 15.12 -13.24
CA GLY A 498 19.02 15.86 -14.44
C GLY A 498 18.80 15.09 -15.75
N ARG A 499 17.98 14.03 -15.74
CA ARG A 499 17.70 13.18 -16.90
C ARG A 499 16.27 13.35 -17.38
N ASP A 500 16.08 13.31 -18.70
CA ASP A 500 14.75 13.11 -19.29
C ASP A 500 14.32 11.65 -19.08
N LEU A 501 13.22 11.45 -18.41
CA LEU A 501 12.62 10.14 -18.12
C LEU A 501 11.39 9.84 -18.99
N SER A 502 11.15 10.62 -20.06
CA SER A 502 9.94 10.48 -20.90
C SER A 502 9.78 9.07 -21.45
N THR A 503 10.84 8.52 -22.07
CA THR A 503 10.83 7.15 -22.62
C THR A 503 10.65 6.11 -21.51
N PHE A 504 11.35 6.26 -20.39
CA PHE A 504 11.20 5.38 -19.25
C PHE A 504 9.75 5.36 -18.75
N TRP A 505 9.14 6.54 -18.67
CA TRP A 505 7.75 6.68 -18.20
C TRP A 505 6.75 6.02 -19.13
N GLN A 506 6.91 6.30 -20.43
CA GLN A 506 6.05 5.70 -21.48
C GLN A 506 6.16 4.17 -21.50
N ASP A 507 7.37 3.64 -21.40
CA ASP A 507 7.62 2.19 -21.53
C ASP A 507 7.19 1.42 -20.28
N PHE A 508 7.52 1.91 -19.08
CA PHE A 508 7.40 1.13 -17.86
C PHE A 508 6.22 1.52 -16.98
N VAL A 509 5.81 2.79 -16.98
CA VAL A 509 4.72 3.29 -16.13
C VAL A 509 3.38 3.31 -16.87
N GLU A 510 3.33 3.93 -18.03
CA GLU A 510 2.10 4.12 -18.82
C GLU A 510 1.85 2.95 -19.78
N GLY A 511 2.91 2.30 -20.26
CA GLY A 511 2.84 1.20 -21.22
C GLY A 511 2.54 -0.15 -20.59
N THR A 512 2.17 -1.09 -21.48
CA THR A 512 1.95 -2.51 -21.15
C THR A 512 2.99 -3.42 -21.79
N ASP A 513 3.89 -2.86 -22.58
CA ASP A 513 4.99 -3.62 -23.18
C ASP A 513 5.96 -4.15 -22.11
N ILE A 514 6.71 -5.17 -22.49
CA ILE A 514 7.64 -5.86 -21.60
C ILE A 514 9.09 -5.76 -22.09
N LEU A 515 10.02 -5.73 -21.14
CA LEU A 515 11.43 -5.90 -21.39
C LEU A 515 11.76 -7.40 -21.39
N ASP A 516 11.97 -7.97 -22.57
CA ASP A 516 12.23 -9.41 -22.71
C ASP A 516 13.28 -9.68 -23.80
N TYR A 517 14.43 -10.17 -23.36
CA TYR A 517 15.58 -10.53 -24.19
C TYR A 517 16.03 -11.95 -23.89
N ALA A 518 16.51 -12.64 -24.90
CA ALA A 518 17.00 -14.00 -24.73
C ALA A 518 18.26 -14.27 -25.58
N ILE A 519 19.07 -15.19 -25.11
CA ILE A 519 20.09 -15.84 -25.90
C ILE A 519 19.37 -16.92 -26.75
N GLN A 520 19.17 -16.61 -28.03
CA GLN A 520 18.46 -17.50 -28.94
C GLN A 520 19.28 -18.74 -29.29
N LYS A 521 20.59 -18.53 -29.54
CA LYS A 521 21.48 -19.60 -29.99
C LYS A 521 22.94 -19.25 -29.72
N VAL A 522 23.73 -20.25 -29.37
CA VAL A 522 25.18 -20.18 -29.34
C VAL A 522 25.71 -21.25 -30.28
N GLU A 523 26.55 -20.84 -31.23
CA GLU A 523 27.10 -21.71 -32.28
C GLU A 523 28.61 -21.72 -32.21
N VAL A 524 29.20 -22.87 -32.49
CA VAL A 524 30.62 -23.00 -32.82
C VAL A 524 30.70 -23.20 -34.32
N ARG A 525 31.54 -22.42 -34.97
CA ARG A 525 31.78 -22.52 -36.40
C ARG A 525 33.22 -22.92 -36.64
N GLU A 526 33.41 -23.84 -37.54
CA GLU A 526 34.72 -24.19 -38.06
C GLU A 526 35.04 -23.25 -39.24
N VAL A 527 36.14 -22.55 -39.14
CA VAL A 527 36.62 -21.66 -40.18
C VAL A 527 37.85 -22.27 -40.79
N GLN A 528 37.75 -22.62 -42.05
CA GLN A 528 38.88 -23.16 -42.76
C GLN A 528 40.01 -22.14 -42.84
N GLN A 529 41.17 -22.50 -42.29
CA GLN A 529 42.36 -21.66 -42.29
C GLN A 529 43.27 -22.13 -43.43
N GLY A 530 44.03 -21.24 -43.98
CA GLY A 530 44.97 -21.50 -45.04
C GLY A 530 45.20 -20.26 -45.91
N GLY A 531 46.02 -20.41 -46.92
CA GLY A 531 46.45 -19.32 -47.77
C GLY A 531 47.89 -18.86 -47.44
N TRP A 532 48.23 -17.62 -47.74
CA TRP A 532 49.50 -17.03 -47.33
C TRP A 532 49.46 -16.66 -45.86
N MET A 533 50.35 -17.24 -45.06
CA MET A 533 50.43 -17.04 -43.60
C MET A 533 51.84 -16.53 -43.25
N ASP A 534 51.94 -15.73 -42.18
CA ASP A 534 53.21 -15.23 -41.69
C ASP A 534 54.07 -16.36 -41.09
N GLY A 535 55.14 -16.74 -41.71
CA GLY A 535 56.13 -17.69 -41.21
C GLY A 535 57.39 -16.99 -40.67
N LYS A 536 58.21 -17.72 -39.90
CA LYS A 536 59.41 -17.16 -39.26
C LYS A 536 60.43 -16.56 -40.25
N GLU A 537 60.43 -17.01 -41.49
CA GLU A 537 61.36 -16.57 -42.54
C GLU A 537 60.64 -15.81 -43.67
N GLY A 538 59.43 -15.43 -43.52
CA GLY A 538 58.56 -14.75 -44.46
C GLY A 538 57.26 -15.46 -44.76
N PRO A 539 56.39 -14.92 -45.65
CA PRO A 539 55.06 -15.51 -45.93
C PRO A 539 55.20 -16.93 -46.50
N VAL A 540 54.45 -17.88 -45.88
CA VAL A 540 54.37 -19.30 -46.32
C VAL A 540 52.99 -19.59 -46.78
N PHE A 541 52.78 -20.23 -47.92
CA PHE A 541 51.53 -20.69 -48.40
C PHE A 541 51.18 -22.07 -47.73
N ALA A 542 50.10 -22.11 -46.95
CA ALA A 542 49.60 -23.36 -46.45
C ALA A 542 48.25 -23.68 -47.12
N ALA A 543 48.13 -24.86 -47.71
CA ALA A 543 46.87 -25.30 -48.29
C ALA A 543 45.86 -25.52 -47.19
N PRO A 544 44.56 -25.17 -47.38
CA PRO A 544 43.53 -25.32 -46.34
C PRO A 544 43.45 -26.72 -45.71
N GLN A 545 43.77 -27.73 -46.44
CA GLN A 545 43.79 -29.14 -45.95
C GLN A 545 44.99 -29.45 -45.03
N GLN A 546 46.00 -28.57 -44.99
CA GLN A 546 47.23 -28.71 -44.20
C GLN A 546 47.18 -28.00 -42.84
N VAL A 547 46.11 -27.21 -42.60
CA VAL A 547 45.92 -26.45 -41.39
C VAL A 547 44.67 -26.92 -40.69
N SER A 548 44.76 -27.12 -39.36
CA SER A 548 43.57 -27.45 -38.60
C SER A 548 42.55 -26.30 -38.67
N PRO A 549 41.26 -26.57 -38.86
CA PRO A 549 40.24 -25.53 -38.89
C PRO A 549 40.29 -24.69 -37.63
N GLY A 550 40.25 -23.38 -37.82
CA GLY A 550 40.00 -22.46 -36.69
C GLY A 550 38.58 -22.67 -36.17
N ARG A 551 38.40 -22.45 -34.89
CA ARG A 551 37.05 -22.53 -34.29
C ARG A 551 36.69 -21.17 -33.76
N THR A 552 35.55 -20.65 -34.19
CA THR A 552 34.98 -19.38 -33.73
C THR A 552 33.65 -19.61 -33.01
N GLY A 553 33.26 -18.62 -32.22
CA GLY A 553 31.98 -18.63 -31.53
C GLY A 553 31.03 -17.59 -32.11
N ARG A 554 29.74 -17.88 -32.12
CA ARG A 554 28.71 -16.92 -32.48
C ARG A 554 27.58 -16.98 -31.47
N VAL A 555 27.11 -15.82 -30.97
CA VAL A 555 25.94 -15.70 -30.10
C VAL A 555 24.88 -14.89 -30.83
N ILE A 556 23.69 -15.46 -30.91
CA ILE A 556 22.51 -14.81 -31.48
C ILE A 556 21.58 -14.42 -30.34
N LEU A 557 21.28 -13.14 -30.21
CA LEU A 557 20.35 -12.57 -29.27
C LEU A 557 19.03 -12.22 -29.96
N VAL A 558 17.95 -12.30 -29.22
CA VAL A 558 16.61 -11.89 -29.69
C VAL A 558 15.93 -11.02 -28.65
N ARG A 559 15.26 -9.97 -29.10
CA ARG A 559 14.33 -9.17 -28.32
C ARG A 559 12.90 -9.71 -28.55
N LYS A 560 12.31 -10.30 -27.53
CA LYS A 560 10.95 -10.87 -27.56
C LYS A 560 9.91 -9.79 -27.21
N GLY A 561 10.22 -8.91 -26.26
CA GLY A 561 9.35 -7.82 -25.83
C GLY A 561 9.30 -6.62 -26.77
N GLY A 562 8.39 -5.67 -26.46
CA GLY A 562 8.25 -4.40 -27.19
C GLY A 562 9.29 -3.36 -26.76
N ILE A 563 9.68 -3.34 -25.49
CA ILE A 563 10.59 -2.34 -24.93
C ILE A 563 12.00 -2.49 -25.52
N GLN A 564 12.57 -1.38 -25.97
CA GLN A 564 13.90 -1.28 -26.55
C GLN A 564 14.87 -0.67 -25.52
N ALA A 565 15.79 -1.47 -25.01
CA ALA A 565 16.79 -0.99 -24.06
C ALA A 565 18.17 -1.58 -24.40
N PRO A 566 19.25 -0.81 -24.23
CA PRO A 566 20.58 -1.36 -24.35
C PRO A 566 20.83 -2.45 -23.32
N ILE A 567 21.35 -3.61 -23.73
CA ILE A 567 21.62 -4.73 -22.83
C ILE A 567 23.03 -5.26 -23.04
N THR A 568 23.75 -5.58 -21.97
CA THR A 568 25.09 -6.13 -22.02
C THR A 568 25.06 -7.64 -22.16
N LEU A 569 25.77 -8.17 -23.16
CA LEU A 569 26.12 -9.57 -23.26
C LEU A 569 27.54 -9.77 -22.71
N TRP A 570 27.67 -10.63 -21.71
CA TRP A 570 28.93 -11.16 -21.24
C TRP A 570 29.12 -12.58 -21.80
N VAL A 571 30.35 -12.86 -22.30
CA VAL A 571 30.73 -14.20 -22.75
C VAL A 571 32.06 -14.61 -22.17
N ARG A 572 32.19 -15.93 -21.90
CA ARG A 572 33.49 -16.57 -21.67
C ARG A 572 33.83 -17.47 -22.84
N LEU A 573 35.03 -17.34 -23.36
CA LEU A 573 35.55 -18.10 -24.50
C LEU A 573 36.31 -19.35 -24.02
N GLU A 574 36.52 -20.32 -24.96
CA GLU A 574 37.26 -21.55 -24.68
C GLU A 574 38.72 -21.28 -24.29
N ASN A 575 39.34 -20.22 -24.86
CA ASN A 575 40.68 -19.72 -24.49
C ASN A 575 40.72 -19.00 -23.12
N ARG A 576 39.60 -19.01 -22.33
CA ARG A 576 39.40 -18.36 -21.02
C ARG A 576 39.29 -16.84 -21.04
N GLU A 577 39.31 -16.23 -22.22
CA GLU A 577 39.06 -14.79 -22.34
C GLU A 577 37.61 -14.48 -22.05
N GLU A 578 37.36 -13.32 -21.41
CA GLU A 578 36.02 -12.80 -21.16
C GLU A 578 35.81 -11.53 -21.98
N LYS A 579 34.66 -11.44 -22.65
CA LYS A 579 34.29 -10.27 -23.44
C LYS A 579 32.91 -9.75 -23.00
N ARG A 580 32.75 -8.43 -23.10
CA ARG A 580 31.47 -7.75 -22.89
C ARG A 580 31.13 -6.97 -24.16
N VAL A 581 29.91 -7.14 -24.63
CA VAL A 581 29.36 -6.47 -25.80
C VAL A 581 28.05 -5.81 -25.42
N LEU A 582 27.91 -4.53 -25.76
CA LEU A 582 26.66 -3.81 -25.60
C LEU A 582 25.84 -3.93 -26.88
N TRP A 583 24.62 -4.44 -26.76
CA TRP A 583 23.62 -4.38 -27.81
C TRP A 583 22.63 -3.26 -27.51
N ASP A 584 22.31 -2.40 -28.48
CA ASP A 584 21.43 -1.26 -28.31
C ASP A 584 19.92 -1.66 -28.25
N GLY A 585 19.62 -2.92 -28.61
CA GLY A 585 18.26 -3.49 -28.52
C GLY A 585 17.27 -2.96 -29.55
N LYS A 586 17.71 -2.12 -30.53
CA LYS A 586 16.78 -1.53 -31.52
C LYS A 586 16.24 -2.57 -32.49
N ASP A 587 17.10 -3.42 -33.00
CA ASP A 587 16.69 -4.51 -33.88
C ASP A 587 16.01 -5.65 -33.10
N ARG A 588 15.24 -6.49 -33.79
CA ARG A 588 14.61 -7.67 -33.18
C ARG A 588 15.59 -8.77 -32.82
N TRP A 589 16.77 -8.77 -33.43
CA TRP A 589 17.85 -9.72 -33.17
C TRP A 589 19.21 -9.11 -33.48
N ALA A 590 20.23 -9.66 -32.86
CA ALA A 590 21.63 -9.33 -33.18
C ALA A 590 22.49 -10.60 -33.12
N ALA A 591 23.60 -10.60 -33.88
CA ALA A 591 24.57 -11.68 -33.83
C ALA A 591 25.96 -11.10 -33.56
N PHE A 592 26.66 -11.73 -32.62
CA PHE A 592 28.01 -11.34 -32.21
C PHE A 592 28.98 -12.50 -32.50
N GLU A 593 30.04 -12.22 -33.22
CA GLU A 593 31.07 -13.19 -33.57
C GLU A 593 32.28 -13.04 -32.62
N PHE A 594 32.89 -14.17 -32.28
CA PHE A 594 34.03 -14.26 -31.37
C PHE A 594 35.08 -15.18 -31.98
N ASP A 595 36.33 -14.85 -31.81
CA ASP A 595 37.49 -15.54 -32.37
C ASP A 595 37.83 -16.87 -31.71
N SER A 596 37.05 -17.30 -30.69
CA SER A 596 37.13 -18.59 -30.04
C SER A 596 35.73 -19.05 -29.67
N PRO A 597 35.48 -20.37 -29.53
CA PRO A 597 34.20 -20.90 -29.10
C PRO A 597 33.73 -20.30 -27.77
N VAL A 598 32.41 -19.99 -27.68
CA VAL A 598 31.78 -19.50 -26.45
C VAL A 598 31.45 -20.71 -25.57
N VAL A 599 31.87 -20.67 -24.30
CA VAL A 599 31.63 -21.69 -23.30
C VAL A 599 30.66 -21.24 -22.17
N ALA A 600 30.39 -19.95 -22.11
CA ALA A 600 29.34 -19.39 -21.28
C ALA A 600 28.89 -18.05 -21.86
N ALA A 601 27.60 -17.73 -21.72
CA ALA A 601 27.04 -16.43 -22.10
C ALA A 601 25.96 -16.02 -21.11
N VAL A 602 25.94 -14.71 -20.76
CA VAL A 602 24.95 -14.13 -19.85
C VAL A 602 24.53 -12.77 -20.37
N LEU A 603 23.24 -12.53 -20.49
CA LEU A 603 22.66 -11.22 -20.70
C LEU A 603 22.46 -10.53 -19.35
N ASP A 604 22.70 -9.23 -19.29
CA ASP A 604 22.59 -8.42 -18.09
C ASP A 604 23.36 -8.99 -16.88
N PRO A 605 24.66 -9.24 -17.01
CA PRO A 605 25.46 -9.88 -15.96
C PRO A 605 25.55 -9.03 -14.68
N ASP A 606 25.30 -7.73 -14.76
CA ASP A 606 25.40 -6.77 -13.66
C ASP A 606 24.04 -6.50 -13.01
N GLY A 607 22.93 -7.06 -13.55
CA GLY A 607 21.57 -6.88 -13.01
C GLY A 607 21.01 -5.48 -13.22
N ASN A 608 21.42 -4.80 -14.30
CA ASN A 608 20.95 -3.44 -14.62
C ASN A 608 19.48 -3.39 -15.11
N HIS A 609 18.89 -4.56 -15.37
CA HIS A 609 17.52 -4.71 -15.84
C HIS A 609 16.69 -5.60 -14.90
N PRO A 610 16.29 -5.12 -13.71
CA PRO A 610 15.40 -5.84 -12.80
C PRO A 610 14.10 -6.32 -13.45
N LEU A 611 13.58 -5.55 -14.42
CA LEU A 611 12.36 -5.86 -15.20
C LEU A 611 12.56 -6.87 -16.33
N LEU A 612 13.78 -7.40 -16.55
CA LEU A 612 14.01 -8.43 -17.56
C LEU A 612 13.14 -9.66 -17.23
N LYS A 613 12.14 -9.92 -18.10
CA LYS A 613 11.12 -10.94 -17.85
C LYS A 613 11.70 -12.34 -17.80
N ASP A 614 12.43 -12.74 -18.84
CA ASP A 614 12.89 -14.12 -19.00
C ASP A 614 14.37 -14.25 -18.63
N ARG A 615 14.63 -14.38 -17.32
CA ARG A 615 15.99 -14.59 -16.82
C ARG A 615 16.53 -16.00 -17.10
N LEU A 616 15.67 -16.98 -17.38
CA LEU A 616 16.10 -18.35 -17.68
C LEU A 616 16.80 -18.43 -19.03
N HIS A 617 16.27 -17.73 -20.03
CA HIS A 617 16.88 -17.63 -21.36
C HIS A 617 17.90 -16.48 -21.50
N ALA A 618 18.16 -15.77 -20.42
CA ALA A 618 19.22 -14.74 -20.35
C ALA A 618 20.62 -15.34 -20.09
N SER A 619 20.73 -16.66 -19.89
CA SER A 619 22.02 -17.33 -19.71
C SER A 619 22.10 -18.61 -20.54
N TRP A 620 23.34 -18.96 -20.92
CA TRP A 620 23.62 -20.16 -21.69
C TRP A 620 24.91 -20.82 -21.23
N LEU A 621 24.85 -22.16 -21.08
CA LEU A 621 25.98 -23.04 -20.80
C LEU A 621 25.83 -24.30 -21.64
N PRO A 622 26.91 -24.83 -22.26
CA PRO A 622 26.84 -26.03 -23.12
C PRO A 622 26.44 -27.32 -22.37
N LYS A 623 26.81 -27.41 -21.11
CA LYS A 623 26.44 -28.49 -20.19
C LYS A 623 26.24 -27.89 -18.79
N PRO A 624 25.00 -27.64 -18.39
CA PRO A 624 24.75 -27.12 -17.03
C PRO A 624 25.23 -28.17 -16.00
N PRO A 625 26.01 -27.77 -14.99
CA PRO A 625 26.49 -28.70 -13.98
C PRO A 625 25.29 -29.26 -13.19
N SER A 626 25.21 -30.57 -13.01
CA SER A 626 24.10 -31.27 -12.33
C SER A 626 23.86 -30.74 -10.90
N ARG A 627 24.92 -30.30 -10.20
CA ARG A 627 24.84 -29.65 -8.89
C ARG A 627 24.12 -28.30 -8.95
N GLY A 628 24.31 -27.53 -10.02
CA GLY A 628 23.58 -26.27 -10.24
C GLY A 628 22.09 -26.49 -10.45
N ILE A 629 21.71 -27.53 -11.20
CA ILE A 629 20.27 -27.86 -11.40
C ILE A 629 19.61 -28.19 -10.07
N HIS A 630 20.25 -28.98 -9.20
CA HIS A 630 19.71 -29.31 -7.89
C HIS A 630 19.58 -28.06 -6.99
N TYR A 631 20.56 -27.19 -7.01
CA TYR A 631 20.52 -25.91 -6.27
C TYR A 631 19.36 -25.03 -6.76
N TRP A 632 19.23 -24.83 -8.08
CA TRP A 632 18.14 -24.04 -8.64
C TRP A 632 16.78 -24.68 -8.49
N ALA A 633 16.68 -26.01 -8.54
CA ALA A 633 15.43 -26.72 -8.25
C ALA A 633 15.01 -26.55 -6.78
N GLN A 634 15.96 -26.56 -5.83
CA GLN A 634 15.68 -26.27 -4.43
C GLN A 634 15.28 -24.81 -4.20
N MET A 635 15.92 -23.87 -4.90
CA MET A 635 15.57 -22.46 -4.87
C MET A 635 14.17 -22.20 -5.45
N ALA A 636 13.87 -22.80 -6.60
CA ALA A 636 12.55 -22.71 -7.24
C ALA A 636 11.46 -23.35 -6.36
N TRP A 637 11.77 -24.48 -5.71
CA TRP A 637 10.85 -25.12 -4.78
C TRP A 637 10.60 -24.27 -3.52
N GLY A 638 11.64 -23.68 -2.95
CA GLY A 638 11.52 -22.76 -1.82
C GLY A 638 10.71 -21.50 -2.16
N ALA A 639 10.95 -20.94 -3.36
CA ALA A 639 10.18 -19.80 -3.87
C ALA A 639 8.71 -20.19 -4.13
N PHE A 640 8.46 -21.38 -4.67
CA PHE A 640 7.12 -21.91 -4.91
C PHE A 640 6.35 -22.13 -3.60
N ILE A 641 6.99 -22.66 -2.56
CA ILE A 641 6.37 -22.80 -1.24
C ILE A 641 6.10 -21.42 -0.62
N GLY A 642 7.02 -20.46 -0.74
CA GLY A 642 6.80 -19.08 -0.31
C GLY A 642 5.64 -18.40 -1.03
N LEU A 643 5.48 -18.63 -2.34
CA LEU A 643 4.33 -18.18 -3.13
C LEU A 643 3.01 -18.83 -2.70
N LEU A 644 3.01 -20.12 -2.41
CA LEU A 644 1.81 -20.82 -1.91
C LEU A 644 1.41 -20.29 -0.53
N GLN A 645 2.37 -19.98 0.33
CA GLN A 645 2.11 -19.41 1.65
C GLN A 645 1.59 -17.98 1.57
N SER A 646 2.15 -17.12 0.69
CA SER A 646 1.66 -15.76 0.47
C SER A 646 0.30 -15.71 -0.24
N ALA A 647 -0.05 -16.77 -0.99
CA ALA A 647 -1.35 -16.90 -1.65
C ALA A 647 -2.44 -17.53 -0.76
N GLY A 648 -2.15 -17.80 0.51
CA GLY A 648 -3.12 -18.41 1.44
C GLY A 648 -3.53 -19.84 1.10
N VAL A 649 -2.72 -20.58 0.35
CA VAL A 649 -3.01 -21.95 -0.14
C VAL A 649 -2.27 -23.02 0.69
N ALA A 650 -1.68 -22.65 1.83
CA ALA A 650 -1.04 -23.59 2.74
C ALA A 650 -1.56 -23.42 4.17
#